data_0922d6d46fe43d87a333788b47065406
#
_entry.id   0922d6d46fe43d87a333788b47065406
#
_cell.length_a   1.000
_cell.length_b   1.000
_cell.length_c   1.000
_cell.angle_alpha   90.00
_cell.angle_beta   90.00
_cell.angle_gamma   90.00
#
_symmetry.space_group_name_H-M   'P 1'
#
loop_
_entity.id
_entity.type
_entity.pdbx_description
1 polymer ?
#
loop_
_entity_poly.entity_id
_entity_poly.type
_entity_poly.pdbx_seq_one_letter_code
_entity_poly.pdbx_strand_id
1 'polypeptide(L)'
;ASGLWSYADRTQEIARPGYYSVPLTRYGIRAELTATARVGLHRYTFPASDAAAVVFDLENGGCWDKATETHLAKEGDRTVTGWRHSTGWAKDQRVYFVAEFSKPFEKFETIGDNYARASFRTTDGEQVSLKVALSPVSVEGAKANLAAELSGWDFDATAKAADKAWNDELSKVKITTADETARRIFYTALYHTMIAPSLFCDVNGDYYGSDHAIHRNADFTNYTTFSLWDTYRAAMPLMTVLHPEKMADIVQTMLHIADEQGRLPVWHLWGNETDCMVGNPGIVAVADAIVKGIGGFDREKAFEAIRKTAMNPDRGNGLRMEYGYIPCEMFNEAVAYDMEYALADGAAARAAEALGKAEDAKYFEERSHSYRNYFDPATRFMRGRDSRKGWRTPFNAFASTHRADDYCEGNAWQYTWLAPHDVKGLEGLFGSRAKMIEKLDSLFTVSSVIEGGETSPDISGLIGQYAHGNEPSHHILYLYTMLGQPWKTADKVREVLTTLYHDRPDGLSGNEDVGQMSAWYVLSSLGMYEAEPAGGRYWFGSPLFDRAEVKVPGGVFTITAENNSAANKYIQRVWLNGQPYTKPWIGHADVMKGGELRFEMGDGPKVWYCPDEPEAYADQRPAEEQRLFKSEAVEGEIARVCGLLTNERLRWMFANCFPNTLDTTVHYGEDEAGNPDTYVYTGDIPAMWLRDSGAQVWPYVQLCKEDPALQKMIAGVIRRQFKLINIDPYANAFNVGPTGDGEDVGYPGNDQSPWVFERKWEIDSHCYPLRLAHHYWKTTGDTSVFDGEWISAMRNIVKTLKEQQMKEGPGDYIFLRTTDRQLDTRCHVGRGNPVKPVGLIVSAFRPSDDATTFGFLVPSNFMAVTSLRKAAEILTAVNGERELAAECTALAGEVEEALQKYAVVEHPEFGKIYAFEVDGFGSAQLMDDANVPSLLAMPYLGDVERTD
;
A
#
# COMPACT_ATOMS: atom_id res chain seq x y z
N ALA A 1 -3.85 -34.72 46.86
CA ALA A 1 -3.89 -35.15 45.47
C ALA A 1 -3.20 -36.54 45.38
N SER A 2 -3.90 -37.51 44.81
CA SER A 2 -3.30 -38.80 44.40
C SER A 2 -2.80 -38.64 42.97
N GLY A 3 -1.67 -39.25 42.63
CA GLY A 3 -1.13 -39.25 41.26
C GLY A 3 0.36 -38.98 41.16
N LEU A 4 0.88 -39.03 39.95
CA LEU A 4 2.27 -38.84 39.57
C LEU A 4 2.56 -37.34 39.43
N TRP A 5 2.77 -36.66 40.52
CA TRP A 5 3.11 -35.25 40.54
C TRP A 5 4.24 -34.95 41.50
N SER A 6 5.02 -33.91 41.25
CA SER A 6 6.01 -33.37 42.17
C SER A 6 5.93 -31.86 42.19
N TYR A 7 6.36 -31.24 43.26
CA TYR A 7 6.68 -29.83 43.22
C TYR A 7 8.00 -29.64 42.46
N ALA A 8 8.07 -28.57 41.73
CA ALA A 8 9.30 -28.10 41.13
C ALA A 8 9.83 -26.90 41.93
N ASP A 9 11.12 -26.89 42.23
CA ASP A 9 11.78 -25.69 42.74
C ASP A 9 12.17 -24.79 41.57
N ARG A 10 11.35 -23.80 41.28
CA ARG A 10 11.59 -22.85 40.20
C ARG A 10 12.83 -22.01 40.35
N THR A 11 13.37 -21.88 41.54
CA THR A 11 14.64 -21.14 41.77
C THR A 11 15.85 -21.91 41.22
N GLN A 12 15.69 -23.22 41.04
CA GLN A 12 16.72 -24.14 40.51
C GLN A 12 16.33 -24.67 39.11
N GLU A 13 15.23 -24.18 38.55
CA GLU A 13 14.82 -24.51 37.19
C GLU A 13 15.74 -23.78 36.18
N ILE A 14 16.15 -24.49 35.15
CA ILE A 14 16.91 -23.94 34.02
C ILE A 14 16.14 -24.26 32.75
N ALA A 15 15.72 -23.19 32.05
CA ALA A 15 15.06 -23.30 30.74
C ALA A 15 15.82 -22.43 29.72
N ARG A 16 16.37 -23.02 28.71
CA ARG A 16 17.02 -22.34 27.58
C ARG A 16 16.88 -23.18 26.34
N PRO A 17 17.00 -22.60 25.13
CA PRO A 17 16.97 -23.35 23.91
C PRO A 17 17.91 -24.56 23.95
N GLY A 18 17.35 -25.76 23.63
CA GLY A 18 18.12 -27.01 23.63
C GLY A 18 18.41 -27.66 24.97
N TYR A 19 18.04 -27.06 26.11
CA TYR A 19 18.28 -27.65 27.43
C TYR A 19 17.23 -27.21 28.46
N TYR A 20 16.72 -28.19 29.22
CA TYR A 20 15.82 -27.98 30.34
C TYR A 20 16.29 -28.80 31.56
N SER A 21 16.21 -28.21 32.74
CA SER A 21 16.50 -28.93 33.99
C SER A 21 15.59 -28.45 35.12
N VAL A 22 15.07 -29.42 35.90
CA VAL A 22 14.21 -29.16 37.05
C VAL A 22 14.41 -30.19 38.17
N PRO A 23 14.46 -29.77 39.44
CA PRO A 23 14.40 -30.69 40.57
C PRO A 23 12.95 -31.07 40.85
N LEU A 24 12.68 -32.36 40.90
CA LEU A 24 11.41 -32.96 41.33
C LEU A 24 11.48 -33.20 42.84
N THR A 25 11.11 -32.21 43.63
CA THR A 25 11.43 -32.17 45.07
C THR A 25 10.73 -33.26 45.89
N ARG A 26 9.56 -33.73 45.47
CA ARG A 26 8.83 -34.83 46.11
C ARG A 26 9.65 -36.13 46.14
N TYR A 27 10.44 -36.33 45.08
CA TYR A 27 11.17 -37.58 44.88
C TYR A 27 12.71 -37.43 45.04
N GLY A 28 13.20 -36.21 45.21
CA GLY A 28 14.60 -35.95 45.26
C GLY A 28 15.34 -36.24 43.93
N ILE A 29 14.63 -36.14 42.83
CA ILE A 29 15.13 -36.43 41.48
C ILE A 29 15.43 -35.13 40.78
N ARG A 30 16.59 -35.04 40.12
CA ARG A 30 16.83 -33.98 39.12
C ARG A 30 16.55 -34.55 37.73
N ALA A 31 15.67 -33.91 37.01
CA ALA A 31 15.42 -34.20 35.59
C ALA A 31 16.16 -33.20 34.72
N GLU A 32 16.86 -33.68 33.70
CA GLU A 32 17.55 -32.89 32.68
C GLU A 32 17.13 -33.42 31.29
N LEU A 33 16.80 -32.51 30.38
CA LEU A 33 16.27 -32.81 29.04
C LEU A 33 17.07 -32.06 28.00
N THR A 34 17.37 -32.74 26.89
CA THR A 34 17.87 -32.18 25.65
C THR A 34 17.29 -32.97 24.47
N ALA A 35 17.48 -32.54 23.24
CA ALA A 35 16.91 -33.23 22.08
C ALA A 35 17.74 -33.04 20.82
N THR A 36 17.55 -33.98 19.89
CA THR A 36 17.82 -33.81 18.46
C THR A 36 16.50 -33.45 17.76
N ALA A 37 16.41 -33.53 16.43
CA ALA A 37 15.20 -33.19 15.70
C ALA A 37 14.01 -34.09 16.02
N ARG A 38 14.25 -35.41 16.26
CA ARG A 38 13.21 -36.43 16.47
C ARG A 38 13.40 -37.23 17.76
N VAL A 39 14.49 -36.99 18.49
CA VAL A 39 14.83 -37.84 19.67
C VAL A 39 15.08 -36.93 20.89
N GLY A 40 14.28 -37.14 21.94
CA GLY A 40 14.54 -36.55 23.26
C GLY A 40 15.56 -37.40 24.03
N LEU A 41 16.53 -36.78 24.64
CA LEU A 41 17.49 -37.40 25.59
C LEU A 41 17.25 -36.87 26.97
N HIS A 42 16.88 -37.74 27.88
CA HIS A 42 16.62 -37.42 29.28
C HIS A 42 17.76 -37.94 30.12
N ARG A 43 18.12 -37.26 31.21
CA ARG A 43 19.01 -37.67 32.24
C ARG A 43 18.33 -37.41 33.61
N TYR A 44 18.09 -38.49 34.36
CA TYR A 44 17.49 -38.45 35.65
C TYR A 44 18.53 -38.80 36.69
N THR A 45 18.81 -37.91 37.65
CA THR A 45 19.68 -38.19 38.83
C THR A 45 18.78 -38.57 39.98
N PHE A 46 18.91 -39.82 40.39
CA PHE A 46 18.11 -40.41 41.47
C PHE A 46 18.80 -40.39 42.82
N PRO A 47 18.07 -40.32 43.94
CA PRO A 47 18.58 -40.71 45.22
C PRO A 47 18.70 -42.26 45.31
N ALA A 48 19.32 -42.75 46.38
CA ALA A 48 19.31 -44.20 46.67
C ALA A 48 17.86 -44.68 46.86
N SER A 49 17.46 -45.72 46.09
CA SER A 49 16.09 -46.24 46.09
C SER A 49 16.03 -47.65 45.57
N ASP A 50 15.26 -48.51 46.25
CA ASP A 50 14.89 -49.83 45.74
C ASP A 50 13.67 -49.81 44.83
N ALA A 51 13.05 -48.63 44.64
CA ALA A 51 11.80 -48.47 43.91
C ALA A 51 11.84 -47.27 42.93
N ALA A 52 13.04 -46.83 42.52
CA ALA A 52 13.17 -45.88 41.46
C ALA A 52 12.47 -46.37 40.16
N ALA A 53 11.77 -45.47 39.48
CA ALA A 53 10.98 -45.85 38.27
C ALA A 53 10.79 -44.68 37.31
N VAL A 54 10.58 -45.05 36.06
CA VAL A 54 10.01 -44.19 35.01
C VAL A 54 8.65 -44.75 34.64
N VAL A 55 7.65 -43.90 34.57
CA VAL A 55 6.28 -44.22 34.25
C VAL A 55 5.95 -43.72 32.84
N PHE A 56 5.31 -44.60 32.08
CA PHE A 56 4.71 -44.25 30.80
C PHE A 56 3.21 -44.08 31.00
N ASP A 57 2.68 -42.93 30.67
CA ASP A 57 1.25 -42.58 30.77
C ASP A 57 0.75 -42.21 29.37
N LEU A 58 -0.02 -43.08 28.78
CA LEU A 58 -0.63 -42.87 27.45
C LEU A 58 -2.13 -42.53 27.56
N GLU A 59 -2.72 -42.56 28.75
CA GLU A 59 -4.11 -42.20 28.98
C GLU A 59 -4.31 -40.68 28.94
N ASN A 60 -3.50 -39.99 29.70
CA ASN A 60 -3.65 -38.53 29.90
C ASN A 60 -2.92 -37.74 28.79
N GLY A 61 -3.68 -36.93 28.06
CA GLY A 61 -3.15 -35.98 27.10
C GLY A 61 -3.20 -34.56 27.62
N GLY A 62 -2.73 -33.64 26.79
CA GLY A 62 -2.91 -32.21 27.03
C GLY A 62 -4.30 -31.73 26.57
N CYS A 63 -4.79 -30.61 27.15
CA CYS A 63 -6.07 -30.00 26.82
C CYS A 63 -7.24 -30.99 26.90
N TRP A 64 -8.09 -31.04 25.89
CA TRP A 64 -9.25 -31.92 25.77
C TRP A 64 -9.00 -33.18 24.93
N ASP A 65 -7.72 -33.51 24.71
CA ASP A 65 -7.30 -34.69 23.97
C ASP A 65 -7.60 -35.99 24.73
N LYS A 66 -8.20 -36.98 24.03
CA LYS A 66 -8.56 -38.32 24.58
C LYS A 66 -7.89 -39.40 23.79
N ALA A 67 -7.23 -40.34 24.49
CA ALA A 67 -6.71 -41.55 23.89
C ALA A 67 -7.86 -42.39 23.30
N THR A 68 -7.68 -42.86 22.05
CA THR A 68 -8.59 -43.75 21.36
C THR A 68 -8.03 -45.14 21.25
N GLU A 69 -6.71 -45.28 21.10
CA GLU A 69 -5.96 -46.53 21.10
C GLU A 69 -4.56 -46.31 21.67
N THR A 70 -4.13 -47.20 22.50
CA THR A 70 -2.80 -47.18 23.10
C THR A 70 -2.17 -48.55 23.09
N HIS A 71 -0.84 -48.61 23.08
CA HIS A 71 -0.11 -49.84 23.18
C HIS A 71 1.24 -49.60 23.84
N LEU A 72 1.63 -50.51 24.74
CA LEU A 72 2.91 -50.52 25.41
C LEU A 72 3.48 -51.94 25.40
N ALA A 73 4.70 -52.08 24.91
CA ALA A 73 5.42 -53.34 24.88
C ALA A 73 6.88 -53.16 25.32
N LYS A 74 7.45 -54.12 25.97
CA LYS A 74 8.89 -54.17 26.23
C LYS A 74 9.61 -55.01 25.19
N GLU A 75 10.77 -54.57 24.76
CA GLU A 75 11.72 -55.30 23.94
C GLU A 75 13.05 -55.48 24.69
N GLY A 76 13.25 -56.71 25.18
CA GLY A 76 14.42 -56.98 26.08
C GLY A 76 14.26 -56.34 27.48
N ASP A 77 15.38 -55.90 28.07
CA ASP A 77 15.46 -55.36 29.41
C ASP A 77 15.75 -53.85 29.45
N ARG A 78 15.79 -53.16 28.29
CA ARG A 78 16.15 -51.72 28.18
C ARG A 78 15.21 -50.92 27.29
N THR A 79 14.38 -51.58 26.51
CA THR A 79 13.60 -50.92 25.48
C THR A 79 12.10 -51.08 25.73
N VAL A 80 11.37 -49.97 25.60
CA VAL A 80 9.91 -49.92 25.57
C VAL A 80 9.47 -49.31 24.26
N THR A 81 8.54 -49.96 23.61
CA THR A 81 7.90 -49.42 22.40
C THR A 81 6.42 -49.24 22.62
N GLY A 82 5.81 -48.35 21.83
CA GLY A 82 4.39 -48.12 21.93
C GLY A 82 3.89 -47.09 20.96
N TRP A 83 2.59 -46.86 21.04
CA TRP A 83 1.91 -45.80 20.33
C TRP A 83 0.71 -45.24 21.12
N ARG A 84 0.30 -44.07 20.78
CA ARG A 84 -0.89 -43.42 21.24
C ARG A 84 -1.62 -42.79 20.05
N HIS A 85 -2.82 -43.31 19.80
CA HIS A 85 -3.78 -42.64 18.94
C HIS A 85 -4.76 -41.84 19.82
N SER A 86 -5.17 -40.69 19.38
CA SER A 86 -6.04 -39.82 20.16
C SER A 86 -6.94 -38.95 19.29
N THR A 87 -7.98 -38.41 19.90
CA THR A 87 -8.89 -37.46 19.30
C THR A 87 -9.05 -36.26 20.22
N GLY A 88 -9.08 -35.07 19.63
CA GLY A 88 -9.21 -33.82 20.36
C GLY A 88 -9.44 -32.71 19.34
N TRP A 89 -8.61 -31.70 19.35
CA TRP A 89 -8.62 -30.64 18.35
C TRP A 89 -8.43 -31.23 16.95
N ALA A 90 -7.38 -32.03 16.72
CA ALA A 90 -7.31 -32.90 15.56
C ALA A 90 -8.09 -34.19 15.83
N LYS A 91 -8.77 -34.72 14.82
CA LYS A 91 -9.68 -35.89 14.98
C LYS A 91 -8.98 -37.22 15.07
N ASP A 92 -7.82 -37.38 14.44
CA ASP A 92 -7.03 -38.62 14.37
C ASP A 92 -5.54 -38.28 14.50
N GLN A 93 -5.09 -38.16 15.74
CA GLN A 93 -3.68 -37.87 16.06
C GLN A 93 -2.98 -39.20 16.32
N ARG A 94 -1.80 -39.42 15.71
CA ARG A 94 -1.01 -40.63 15.85
C ARG A 94 0.42 -40.28 16.22
N VAL A 95 0.91 -40.90 17.31
CA VAL A 95 2.31 -40.88 17.69
C VAL A 95 2.79 -42.27 18.04
N TYR A 96 3.89 -42.66 17.45
CA TYR A 96 4.62 -43.89 17.73
C TYR A 96 5.92 -43.55 18.38
N PHE A 97 6.41 -44.42 19.30
CA PHE A 97 7.66 -44.13 19.98
C PHE A 97 8.47 -45.38 20.25
N VAL A 98 9.78 -45.18 20.43
CA VAL A 98 10.70 -46.10 21.06
C VAL A 98 11.43 -45.36 22.18
N ALA A 99 11.47 -45.98 23.36
CA ALA A 99 12.17 -45.51 24.55
C ALA A 99 13.25 -46.50 24.94
N GLU A 100 14.52 -46.05 24.96
CA GLU A 100 15.69 -46.90 25.28
C GLU A 100 16.37 -46.36 26.52
N PHE A 101 16.57 -47.22 27.52
CA PHE A 101 17.24 -46.91 28.81
C PHE A 101 18.72 -47.21 28.79
N SER A 102 19.52 -46.34 29.43
CA SER A 102 20.95 -46.58 29.63
C SER A 102 21.25 -47.74 30.60
N LYS A 103 20.27 -48.09 31.45
CA LYS A 103 20.32 -49.13 32.46
C LYS A 103 19.17 -50.09 32.26
N PRO A 104 19.41 -51.46 32.38
CA PRO A 104 18.30 -52.41 32.36
C PRO A 104 17.34 -52.16 33.49
N PHE A 105 16.04 -52.23 33.25
CA PHE A 105 15.05 -52.22 34.29
C PHE A 105 14.90 -53.63 34.88
N GLU A 106 14.76 -53.70 36.20
CA GLU A 106 14.60 -54.94 36.91
C GLU A 106 13.18 -55.50 36.83
N LYS A 107 12.21 -54.62 36.71
CA LYS A 107 10.80 -54.96 36.60
C LYS A 107 10.10 -54.05 35.60
N PHE A 108 9.26 -54.61 34.77
CA PHE A 108 8.37 -53.89 33.88
C PHE A 108 6.94 -54.35 34.13
N GLU A 109 6.10 -53.43 34.53
CA GLU A 109 4.69 -53.72 34.89
C GLU A 109 3.77 -52.82 34.04
N THR A 110 2.74 -53.39 33.50
CA THR A 110 1.69 -52.70 32.76
C THR A 110 0.38 -52.66 33.58
N ILE A 111 -0.40 -51.58 33.42
CA ILE A 111 -1.74 -51.47 33.96
C ILE A 111 -2.62 -51.13 32.76
N GLY A 112 -3.33 -52.14 32.23
CA GLY A 112 -3.99 -52.04 30.94
C GLY A 112 -2.94 -51.78 29.83
N ASP A 113 -3.42 -51.21 28.73
CA ASP A 113 -2.59 -50.80 27.60
C ASP A 113 -2.14 -49.32 27.68
N ASN A 114 -2.55 -48.61 28.75
CA ASN A 114 -2.36 -47.18 28.87
C ASN A 114 -1.16 -46.78 29.76
N TYR A 115 -0.78 -47.66 30.69
CA TYR A 115 0.26 -47.37 31.67
C TYR A 115 1.31 -48.43 31.71
N ALA A 116 2.58 -48.03 31.83
CA ALA A 116 3.66 -48.92 32.20
C ALA A 116 4.61 -48.29 33.20
N ARG A 117 5.26 -49.15 34.02
CA ARG A 117 6.30 -48.76 34.97
C ARG A 117 7.54 -49.61 34.77
N ALA A 118 8.63 -48.92 34.44
CA ALA A 118 9.98 -49.51 34.39
C ALA A 118 10.69 -49.17 35.69
N SER A 119 11.05 -50.21 36.50
CA SER A 119 11.59 -50.01 37.85
C SER A 119 13.06 -50.41 37.93
N PHE A 120 13.79 -49.70 38.77
CA PHE A 120 15.25 -49.85 38.96
C PHE A 120 15.59 -49.79 40.47
N ARG A 121 16.73 -50.36 40.81
CA ARG A 121 17.43 -49.95 42.02
C ARG A 121 18.46 -48.92 41.70
N THR A 122 18.58 -47.89 42.55
CA THR A 122 19.55 -46.79 42.34
C THR A 122 20.34 -46.54 43.63
N THR A 123 21.60 -46.19 43.42
CA THR A 123 22.46 -45.62 44.46
C THR A 123 22.29 -44.11 44.49
N ASP A 124 22.73 -43.46 45.58
CA ASP A 124 22.62 -42.03 45.72
C ASP A 124 23.42 -41.29 44.63
N GLY A 125 22.77 -40.38 43.91
CA GLY A 125 23.35 -39.65 42.80
C GLY A 125 23.48 -40.43 41.49
N GLU A 126 22.90 -41.65 41.39
CA GLU A 126 22.99 -42.44 40.17
C GLU A 126 22.20 -41.82 39.04
N GLN A 127 22.79 -41.72 37.87
CA GLN A 127 22.16 -41.22 36.66
C GLN A 127 21.60 -42.38 35.81
N VAL A 128 20.32 -42.28 35.49
CA VAL A 128 19.66 -43.13 34.48
C VAL A 128 19.24 -42.26 33.32
N SER A 129 19.76 -42.53 32.14
CA SER A 129 19.40 -41.81 30.93
C SER A 129 18.34 -42.60 30.11
N LEU A 130 17.52 -41.82 29.41
CA LEU A 130 16.44 -42.34 28.57
C LEU A 130 16.43 -41.60 27.23
N LYS A 131 16.50 -42.34 26.14
CA LYS A 131 16.22 -41.79 24.79
C LYS A 131 14.78 -42.06 24.43
N VAL A 132 14.08 -41.12 23.89
CA VAL A 132 12.70 -41.29 23.38
C VAL A 132 12.64 -40.72 21.96
N ALA A 133 12.57 -41.60 20.99
CA ALA A 133 12.36 -41.19 19.60
C ALA A 133 10.90 -41.32 19.22
N LEU A 134 10.43 -40.37 18.43
CA LEU A 134 9.05 -40.25 17.96
C LEU A 134 8.98 -40.49 16.45
N SER A 135 7.83 -41.01 15.98
CA SER A 135 7.47 -41.11 14.56
C SER A 135 5.97 -40.85 14.39
N PRO A 136 5.54 -40.14 13.33
CA PRO A 136 4.13 -40.04 12.96
C PRO A 136 3.61 -41.31 12.24
N VAL A 137 4.47 -42.26 11.91
CA VAL A 137 4.18 -43.34 10.98
C VAL A 137 4.13 -44.72 11.65
N SER A 138 5.19 -45.10 12.41
CA SER A 138 5.32 -46.40 12.99
C SER A 138 6.40 -46.51 14.08
N VAL A 139 6.36 -47.59 14.85
CA VAL A 139 7.43 -47.93 15.81
C VAL A 139 8.76 -48.16 15.09
N GLU A 140 8.75 -48.77 13.92
CA GLU A 140 9.94 -49.00 13.07
C GLU A 140 10.52 -47.64 12.61
N GLY A 141 9.66 -46.69 12.27
CA GLY A 141 10.07 -45.32 11.95
C GLY A 141 10.77 -44.64 13.16
N ALA A 142 10.20 -44.78 14.34
CA ALA A 142 10.82 -44.28 15.58
C ALA A 142 12.19 -44.93 15.86
N LYS A 143 12.33 -46.22 15.64
CA LYS A 143 13.64 -46.92 15.75
C LYS A 143 14.65 -46.43 14.72
N ALA A 144 14.22 -46.17 13.49
CA ALA A 144 15.06 -45.62 12.44
C ALA A 144 15.53 -44.18 12.80
N ASN A 145 14.64 -43.34 13.30
CA ASN A 145 14.93 -41.99 13.80
C ASN A 145 15.97 -42.03 14.93
N LEU A 146 15.78 -42.92 15.90
CA LEU A 146 16.72 -43.13 17.01
C LEU A 146 18.11 -43.48 16.53
N ALA A 147 18.20 -44.50 15.63
CA ALA A 147 19.46 -44.99 15.10
C ALA A 147 20.22 -43.93 14.29
N ALA A 148 19.48 -43.11 13.52
CA ALA A 148 20.07 -42.08 12.69
C ALA A 148 20.58 -40.85 13.49
N GLU A 149 19.83 -40.43 14.49
CA GLU A 149 20.08 -39.16 15.15
C GLU A 149 20.86 -39.30 16.49
N LEU A 150 20.69 -40.38 17.24
CA LEU A 150 21.25 -40.48 18.59
C LEU A 150 21.69 -41.92 18.94
N SER A 151 22.80 -42.37 18.40
CA SER A 151 23.35 -43.70 18.71
C SER A 151 24.04 -43.78 20.07
N GLY A 152 24.62 -42.67 20.58
CA GLY A 152 25.38 -42.58 21.82
C GLY A 152 24.55 -42.18 23.03
N TRP A 153 25.20 -42.17 24.23
CA TRP A 153 24.59 -41.78 25.50
C TRP A 153 25.20 -40.50 26.12
N ASP A 154 26.02 -39.76 25.37
CA ASP A 154 26.65 -38.56 25.87
C ASP A 154 25.66 -37.40 25.90
N PHE A 155 25.03 -37.19 27.06
CA PHE A 155 24.06 -36.16 27.30
C PHE A 155 24.67 -34.74 27.10
N ASP A 156 25.86 -34.54 27.62
CA ASP A 156 26.47 -33.19 27.62
C ASP A 156 26.93 -32.82 26.20
N ALA A 157 27.42 -33.78 25.41
CA ALA A 157 27.71 -33.54 24.00
C ALA A 157 26.43 -33.25 23.20
N THR A 158 25.31 -33.97 23.46
CA THR A 158 24.04 -33.74 22.82
C THR A 158 23.45 -32.34 23.17
N ALA A 159 23.48 -31.98 24.46
CA ALA A 159 23.04 -30.65 24.93
C ALA A 159 23.88 -29.52 24.30
N LYS A 160 25.21 -29.72 24.19
CA LYS A 160 26.08 -28.75 23.52
C LYS A 160 25.82 -28.65 22.03
N ALA A 161 25.47 -29.75 21.37
CA ALA A 161 25.09 -29.73 19.96
C ALA A 161 23.76 -28.98 19.74
N ALA A 162 22.77 -29.22 20.61
CA ALA A 162 21.49 -28.49 20.59
C ALA A 162 21.68 -26.99 20.86
N ASP A 163 22.50 -26.63 21.87
CA ASP A 163 22.84 -25.23 22.16
C ASP A 163 23.51 -24.54 20.95
N LYS A 164 24.43 -25.25 20.28
CA LYS A 164 25.06 -24.72 19.06
C LYS A 164 24.07 -24.53 17.93
N ALA A 165 23.17 -25.51 17.70
CA ALA A 165 22.17 -25.42 16.65
C ALA A 165 21.24 -24.21 16.86
N TRP A 166 20.76 -24.03 18.07
CA TRP A 166 19.96 -22.85 18.42
C TRP A 166 20.73 -21.53 18.29
N ASN A 167 21.98 -21.51 18.71
CA ASN A 167 22.84 -20.32 18.56
C ASN A 167 23.09 -19.97 17.08
N ASP A 168 23.30 -20.98 16.23
CA ASP A 168 23.47 -20.77 14.79
C ASP A 168 22.21 -20.13 14.19
N GLU A 169 21.02 -20.58 14.58
CA GLU A 169 19.74 -20.03 14.11
C GLU A 169 19.46 -18.63 14.69
N LEU A 170 19.57 -18.44 16.00
CA LEU A 170 19.32 -17.14 16.65
C LEU A 170 20.32 -16.07 16.19
N SER A 171 21.56 -16.46 15.88
CA SER A 171 22.60 -15.54 15.38
C SER A 171 22.40 -15.10 13.91
N LYS A 172 21.37 -15.57 13.23
CA LYS A 172 20.98 -15.03 11.92
C LYS A 172 20.54 -13.57 12.02
N VAL A 173 20.04 -13.16 13.19
CA VAL A 173 19.76 -11.75 13.48
C VAL A 173 20.60 -11.29 14.67
N LYS A 174 21.40 -10.24 14.49
CA LYS A 174 22.19 -9.62 15.55
C LYS A 174 21.69 -8.20 15.77
N ILE A 175 21.28 -7.89 17.00
CA ILE A 175 20.86 -6.55 17.39
C ILE A 175 21.90 -5.88 18.27
N THR A 176 22.01 -4.56 18.17
CA THR A 176 22.81 -3.72 19.04
C THR A 176 21.88 -2.82 19.86
N THR A 177 21.92 -2.98 21.16
CA THR A 177 21.15 -2.17 22.12
C THR A 177 21.83 -2.18 23.47
N ALA A 178 21.69 -1.11 24.24
CA ALA A 178 22.07 -1.03 25.66
C ALA A 178 20.97 -1.56 26.58
N ASP A 179 19.75 -1.78 26.07
CA ASP A 179 18.62 -2.30 26.83
C ASP A 179 18.63 -3.84 26.84
N GLU A 180 19.09 -4.39 27.95
CA GLU A 180 19.17 -5.86 28.15
C GLU A 180 17.78 -6.52 28.22
N THR A 181 16.77 -5.79 28.71
CA THR A 181 15.38 -6.26 28.73
C THR A 181 14.84 -6.41 27.32
N ALA A 182 14.98 -5.38 26.50
CA ALA A 182 14.56 -5.44 25.09
C ALA A 182 15.34 -6.52 24.31
N ARG A 183 16.65 -6.71 24.61
CA ARG A 183 17.46 -7.78 24.01
C ARG A 183 16.90 -9.16 24.33
N ARG A 184 16.56 -9.41 25.60
CA ARG A 184 16.01 -10.70 26.04
C ARG A 184 14.65 -10.96 25.41
N ILE A 185 13.76 -9.97 25.39
CA ILE A 185 12.47 -10.06 24.71
C ILE A 185 12.66 -10.40 23.22
N PHE A 186 13.57 -9.72 22.54
CA PHE A 186 13.84 -9.93 21.12
C PHE A 186 14.30 -11.37 20.81
N TYR A 187 15.30 -11.88 21.54
CA TYR A 187 15.80 -13.24 21.26
C TYR A 187 14.83 -14.33 21.74
N THR A 188 14.02 -14.07 22.76
CA THR A 188 12.92 -14.96 23.16
C THR A 188 11.85 -15.00 22.07
N ALA A 189 11.47 -13.84 21.53
CA ALA A 189 10.55 -13.76 20.42
C ALA A 189 11.11 -14.48 19.19
N LEU A 190 12.36 -14.25 18.83
CA LEU A 190 13.00 -14.92 17.70
C LEU A 190 13.03 -16.46 17.89
N TYR A 191 13.28 -16.94 19.12
CA TYR A 191 13.18 -18.36 19.45
C TYR A 191 11.76 -18.92 19.25
N HIS A 192 10.73 -18.21 19.69
CA HIS A 192 9.33 -18.63 19.53
C HIS A 192 8.94 -18.77 18.05
N THR A 193 9.47 -17.95 17.14
CA THR A 193 9.18 -18.06 15.71
C THR A 193 9.67 -19.36 15.05
N MET A 194 10.51 -20.14 15.76
CA MET A 194 11.12 -21.37 15.25
C MET A 194 10.56 -22.64 15.91
N ILE A 195 9.56 -22.52 16.79
CA ILE A 195 8.93 -23.68 17.45
C ILE A 195 7.95 -24.37 16.50
N ALA A 196 7.25 -23.59 15.68
CA ALA A 196 6.34 -24.06 14.65
C ALA A 196 6.62 -23.32 13.32
N PRO A 197 6.32 -23.95 12.15
CA PRO A 197 5.80 -25.30 11.95
C PRO A 197 6.73 -26.39 12.48
N SER A 198 6.16 -27.50 12.94
CA SER A 198 6.90 -28.60 13.51
C SER A 198 7.22 -29.68 12.49
N LEU A 199 8.38 -30.29 12.59
CA LEU A 199 8.82 -31.40 11.76
C LEU A 199 7.86 -32.59 11.91
N PHE A 200 7.34 -33.15 10.81
CA PHE A 200 6.33 -34.19 10.82
C PHE A 200 6.60 -35.26 9.78
N CYS A 201 7.82 -35.78 9.77
CA CYS A 201 8.25 -36.93 8.95
C CYS A 201 9.38 -37.70 9.61
N ASP A 202 9.56 -38.95 9.26
CA ASP A 202 10.70 -39.77 9.65
C ASP A 202 11.96 -39.41 8.85
N VAL A 203 13.12 -39.86 9.27
CA VAL A 203 14.42 -39.60 8.60
C VAL A 203 14.50 -40.11 7.16
N ASN A 204 13.66 -41.04 6.79
CA ASN A 204 13.55 -41.55 5.42
C ASN A 204 12.50 -40.82 4.56
N GLY A 205 11.87 -39.73 5.10
CA GLY A 205 10.85 -38.99 4.41
C GLY A 205 9.42 -39.55 4.52
N ASP A 206 9.20 -40.59 5.30
CA ASP A 206 7.84 -41.14 5.50
C ASP A 206 7.03 -40.16 6.39
N TYR A 207 5.76 -39.90 6.02
CA TYR A 207 4.87 -39.07 6.81
C TYR A 207 3.41 -39.55 6.79
N TYR A 208 2.60 -39.08 7.72
CA TYR A 208 1.16 -39.33 7.79
C TYR A 208 0.41 -38.11 7.18
N GLY A 209 -0.31 -38.39 6.08
CA GLY A 209 -0.98 -37.37 5.27
C GLY A 209 -2.38 -37.00 5.73
N SER A 210 -2.93 -35.92 5.16
CA SER A 210 -4.30 -35.46 5.42
C SER A 210 -5.39 -36.37 4.85
N ASP A 211 -5.03 -37.29 3.98
CA ASP A 211 -5.86 -38.37 3.48
C ASP A 211 -5.88 -39.60 4.43
N HIS A 212 -5.26 -39.46 5.60
CA HIS A 212 -5.08 -40.54 6.58
C HIS A 212 -4.29 -41.73 6.08
N ALA A 213 -3.48 -41.55 5.03
CA ALA A 213 -2.57 -42.58 4.50
C ALA A 213 -1.11 -42.27 4.90
N ILE A 214 -0.29 -43.32 4.81
CA ILE A 214 1.16 -43.18 4.99
C ILE A 214 1.80 -42.96 3.64
N HIS A 215 2.45 -41.83 3.48
CA HIS A 215 3.27 -41.48 2.32
C HIS A 215 4.72 -41.88 2.56
N ARG A 216 5.38 -42.47 1.56
CA ARG A 216 6.70 -43.07 1.69
C ARG A 216 7.76 -42.36 0.88
N ASN A 217 8.96 -42.24 1.47
CA ASN A 217 10.14 -41.70 0.81
C ASN A 217 9.91 -40.35 0.10
N ALA A 218 9.24 -39.43 0.76
CA ALA A 218 9.08 -38.07 0.23
C ALA A 218 10.47 -37.41 0.04
N ASP A 219 10.61 -36.63 -1.01
CA ASP A 219 11.84 -35.94 -1.38
C ASP A 219 11.89 -34.50 -0.82
N PHE A 220 10.99 -34.19 0.10
CA PHE A 220 10.91 -32.90 0.84
C PHE A 220 10.72 -33.20 2.33
N THR A 221 10.95 -32.20 3.16
CA THR A 221 10.69 -32.24 4.60
C THR A 221 9.25 -31.87 4.88
N ASN A 222 8.47 -32.83 5.39
CA ASN A 222 7.07 -32.57 5.74
C ASN A 222 6.95 -31.94 7.13
N TYR A 223 6.06 -30.93 7.23
CA TYR A 223 5.79 -30.16 8.44
C TYR A 223 4.33 -30.28 8.87
N THR A 224 4.05 -29.86 10.10
CA THR A 224 2.71 -29.75 10.67
C THR A 224 2.62 -28.55 11.59
N THR A 225 1.46 -28.34 12.19
CA THR A 225 1.16 -27.21 13.11
C THR A 225 1.15 -25.89 12.35
N PHE A 226 0.20 -25.78 11.43
CA PHE A 226 -0.02 -24.61 10.61
C PHE A 226 -1.24 -23.84 11.09
N SER A 227 -1.05 -22.85 11.93
CA SER A 227 -2.06 -21.83 12.28
C SER A 227 -1.99 -20.71 11.26
N LEU A 228 -2.42 -20.97 10.02
CA LEU A 228 -2.13 -20.05 8.91
C LEU A 228 -2.92 -18.76 8.98
N TRP A 229 -4.09 -18.74 9.58
CA TRP A 229 -4.87 -17.53 9.80
C TRP A 229 -4.08 -16.46 10.58
N ASP A 230 -3.27 -16.91 11.55
CA ASP A 230 -2.39 -16.08 12.33
C ASP A 230 -1.08 -15.80 11.56
N THR A 231 -0.39 -16.85 11.16
CA THR A 231 1.02 -16.81 10.76
C THR A 231 1.28 -16.21 9.39
N TYR A 232 0.29 -16.12 8.48
CA TYR A 232 0.48 -15.46 7.20
C TYR A 232 0.81 -13.97 7.34
N ARG A 233 0.51 -13.36 8.50
CA ARG A 233 0.62 -11.92 8.75
C ARG A 233 2.04 -11.47 9.12
N ALA A 234 2.84 -12.31 9.79
CA ALA A 234 4.23 -12.01 10.12
C ALA A 234 5.14 -13.24 10.17
N ALA A 235 4.72 -14.37 10.75
CA ALA A 235 5.59 -15.52 10.93
C ALA A 235 6.05 -16.13 9.60
N MET A 236 5.12 -16.35 8.64
CA MET A 236 5.46 -16.81 7.30
C MET A 236 6.29 -15.78 6.51
N PRO A 237 5.95 -14.48 6.48
CA PRO A 237 6.82 -13.44 5.93
C PRO A 237 8.24 -13.44 6.53
N LEU A 238 8.40 -13.55 7.85
CA LEU A 238 9.71 -13.64 8.50
C LEU A 238 10.46 -14.90 8.08
N MET A 239 9.76 -16.02 7.95
CA MET A 239 10.32 -17.28 7.48
C MET A 239 10.91 -17.16 6.07
N THR A 240 10.27 -16.40 5.16
CA THR A 240 10.80 -16.14 3.81
C THR A 240 12.12 -15.35 3.83
N VAL A 241 12.40 -14.61 4.89
CA VAL A 241 13.66 -13.85 5.06
C VAL A 241 14.74 -14.70 5.71
N LEU A 242 14.42 -15.35 6.84
CA LEU A 242 15.41 -16.05 7.68
C LEU A 242 15.68 -17.50 7.23
N HIS A 243 14.69 -18.14 6.62
CA HIS A 243 14.71 -19.57 6.30
C HIS A 243 14.09 -19.87 4.91
N PRO A 244 14.52 -19.21 3.84
CA PRO A 244 13.90 -19.40 2.52
C PRO A 244 13.99 -20.85 2.03
N GLU A 245 15.04 -21.59 2.44
CA GLU A 245 15.22 -23.02 2.13
C GLU A 245 14.18 -23.92 2.82
N LYS A 246 13.79 -23.57 4.06
CA LYS A 246 12.71 -24.29 4.79
C LYS A 246 11.35 -23.90 4.26
N MET A 247 11.19 -22.64 3.83
CA MET A 247 9.93 -22.16 3.26
C MET A 247 9.57 -22.95 1.98
N ALA A 248 10.55 -23.40 1.20
CA ALA A 248 10.32 -24.28 0.05
C ALA A 248 9.64 -25.58 0.48
N ASP A 249 10.16 -26.28 1.49
CA ASP A 249 9.58 -27.52 2.01
C ASP A 249 8.21 -27.29 2.70
N ILE A 250 8.03 -26.16 3.35
CA ILE A 250 6.75 -25.75 3.95
C ILE A 250 5.67 -25.59 2.86
N VAL A 251 6.00 -24.91 1.75
CA VAL A 251 5.09 -24.81 0.60
C VAL A 251 4.82 -26.17 -0.02
N GLN A 252 5.85 -27.00 -0.21
CA GLN A 252 5.68 -28.40 -0.68
C GLN A 252 4.70 -29.17 0.21
N THR A 253 4.84 -29.06 1.53
CA THR A 253 3.90 -29.67 2.48
C THR A 253 2.46 -29.17 2.22
N MET A 254 2.26 -27.84 2.07
CA MET A 254 0.93 -27.28 1.80
C MET A 254 0.35 -27.79 0.47
N LEU A 255 1.19 -28.00 -0.57
CA LEU A 255 0.74 -28.52 -1.86
C LEU A 255 0.34 -30.01 -1.75
N HIS A 256 1.07 -30.81 -0.97
CA HIS A 256 0.69 -32.19 -0.71
C HIS A 256 -0.60 -32.28 0.11
N ILE A 257 -0.76 -31.43 1.14
CA ILE A 257 -2.03 -31.30 1.86
C ILE A 257 -3.17 -30.97 0.88
N ALA A 258 -2.94 -30.03 -0.06
CA ALA A 258 -3.97 -29.67 -1.05
C ALA A 258 -4.32 -30.83 -1.99
N ASP A 259 -3.36 -31.66 -2.39
CA ASP A 259 -3.59 -32.88 -3.18
C ASP A 259 -4.39 -33.93 -2.37
N GLU A 260 -4.07 -34.09 -1.08
CA GLU A 260 -4.64 -35.11 -0.18
C GLU A 260 -6.07 -34.77 0.28
N GLN A 261 -6.37 -33.49 0.58
CA GLN A 261 -7.68 -33.06 1.10
C GLN A 261 -8.50 -32.18 0.13
N GLY A 262 -7.95 -31.83 -1.04
CA GLY A 262 -8.64 -31.08 -2.09
C GLY A 262 -8.54 -29.55 -1.99
N ARG A 263 -7.84 -28.97 -1.00
CA ARG A 263 -7.61 -27.54 -0.80
C ARG A 263 -6.38 -27.28 0.07
N LEU A 264 -5.82 -26.09 -0.04
CA LEU A 264 -4.75 -25.63 0.84
C LEU A 264 -5.20 -25.59 2.32
N PRO A 265 -4.26 -25.77 3.27
CA PRO A 265 -4.60 -25.83 4.69
C PRO A 265 -5.10 -24.50 5.24
N VAL A 266 -5.92 -24.57 6.28
CA VAL A 266 -6.35 -23.46 7.15
C VAL A 266 -5.66 -23.56 8.51
N TRP A 267 -5.92 -24.65 9.23
CA TRP A 267 -5.30 -24.95 10.53
C TRP A 267 -4.99 -26.46 10.60
N HIS A 268 -3.86 -26.84 10.03
CA HIS A 268 -3.45 -28.24 9.92
C HIS A 268 -2.66 -28.71 11.14
N LEU A 269 -3.11 -29.80 11.76
CA LEU A 269 -2.50 -30.38 12.95
C LEU A 269 -2.36 -31.90 12.82
N TRP A 270 -1.11 -32.41 12.78
CA TRP A 270 -0.75 -33.82 12.81
C TRP A 270 -1.51 -34.67 11.78
N GLY A 271 -1.45 -34.28 10.53
CA GLY A 271 -2.14 -34.96 9.43
C GLY A 271 -3.66 -34.73 9.38
N ASN A 272 -4.16 -33.71 10.06
CA ASN A 272 -5.58 -33.38 10.07
C ASN A 272 -5.82 -31.89 9.80
N GLU A 273 -6.82 -31.57 8.97
CA GLU A 273 -7.35 -30.22 8.88
C GLU A 273 -8.39 -30.01 9.99
N THR A 274 -8.19 -29.00 10.80
CA THR A 274 -9.12 -28.70 11.89
C THR A 274 -10.19 -27.70 11.53
N ASP A 275 -10.01 -26.94 10.44
CA ASP A 275 -10.92 -25.86 10.00
C ASP A 275 -11.25 -24.85 11.10
N CYS A 276 -10.33 -24.66 12.03
CA CYS A 276 -10.61 -23.91 13.26
C CYS A 276 -10.91 -22.44 12.98
N MET A 277 -10.26 -21.82 11.99
CA MET A 277 -10.31 -20.39 11.73
C MET A 277 -10.95 -20.03 10.38
N VAL A 278 -11.24 -18.74 10.19
CA VAL A 278 -11.93 -18.20 9.02
C VAL A 278 -11.01 -18.03 7.81
N GLY A 279 -11.59 -17.91 6.62
CA GLY A 279 -10.87 -17.58 5.40
C GLY A 279 -10.10 -18.75 4.76
N ASN A 280 -9.24 -18.43 3.80
CA ASN A 280 -8.35 -19.35 3.11
C ASN A 280 -6.88 -18.90 3.23
N PRO A 281 -6.32 -18.90 4.45
CA PRO A 281 -4.99 -18.33 4.72
C PRO A 281 -3.84 -19.07 4.01
N GLY A 282 -4.02 -20.36 3.68
CA GLY A 282 -3.05 -21.10 2.89
C GLY A 282 -2.80 -20.50 1.51
N ILE A 283 -3.80 -19.84 0.91
CA ILE A 283 -3.63 -19.08 -0.33
C ILE A 283 -2.61 -17.97 -0.13
N VAL A 284 -2.73 -17.21 0.97
CA VAL A 284 -1.86 -16.06 1.25
C VAL A 284 -0.41 -16.50 1.43
N ALA A 285 -0.18 -17.56 2.23
CA ALA A 285 1.17 -18.07 2.48
C ALA A 285 1.86 -18.57 1.20
N VAL A 286 1.14 -19.32 0.35
CA VAL A 286 1.68 -19.82 -0.93
C VAL A 286 1.86 -18.70 -1.94
N ALA A 287 0.92 -17.75 -2.01
CA ALA A 287 1.02 -16.58 -2.88
C ALA A 287 2.22 -15.70 -2.52
N ASP A 288 2.46 -15.47 -1.22
CA ASP A 288 3.62 -14.72 -0.73
C ASP A 288 4.95 -15.35 -1.17
N ALA A 289 5.06 -16.67 -1.07
CA ALA A 289 6.23 -17.41 -1.53
C ALA A 289 6.45 -17.26 -3.06
N ILE A 290 5.37 -17.27 -3.86
CA ILE A 290 5.43 -17.04 -5.31
C ILE A 290 5.91 -15.61 -5.60
N VAL A 291 5.27 -14.61 -5.01
CA VAL A 291 5.57 -13.16 -5.21
C VAL A 291 7.02 -12.84 -4.82
N LYS A 292 7.50 -13.40 -3.73
CA LYS A 292 8.87 -13.23 -3.25
C LYS A 292 9.92 -14.05 -4.01
N GLY A 293 9.48 -14.88 -4.95
CA GLY A 293 10.40 -15.66 -5.78
C GLY A 293 11.08 -16.82 -5.08
N ILE A 294 10.49 -17.36 -4.00
CA ILE A 294 11.01 -18.54 -3.31
C ILE A 294 11.06 -19.71 -4.31
N GLY A 295 12.20 -20.37 -4.37
CA GLY A 295 12.42 -21.57 -5.21
C GLY A 295 12.12 -22.86 -4.46
N GLY A 296 12.33 -24.02 -5.14
CA GLY A 296 12.26 -25.36 -4.53
C GLY A 296 10.87 -26.01 -4.57
N PHE A 297 9.90 -25.41 -5.25
CA PHE A 297 8.58 -25.99 -5.52
C PHE A 297 8.10 -25.62 -6.92
N ASP A 298 7.11 -26.38 -7.43
CA ASP A 298 6.47 -26.10 -8.71
C ASP A 298 5.46 -24.95 -8.55
N ARG A 299 5.78 -23.78 -9.14
CA ARG A 299 4.96 -22.57 -9.06
C ARG A 299 3.64 -22.69 -9.81
N GLU A 300 3.59 -23.42 -10.91
CA GLU A 300 2.36 -23.65 -11.66
C GLU A 300 1.40 -24.54 -10.86
N LYS A 301 1.91 -25.60 -10.26
CA LYS A 301 1.15 -26.46 -9.34
C LYS A 301 0.68 -25.64 -8.12
N ALA A 302 1.51 -24.80 -7.58
CA ALA A 302 1.18 -23.92 -6.46
C ALA A 302 0.03 -22.96 -6.80
N PHE A 303 0.09 -22.33 -7.97
CA PHE A 303 -0.99 -21.46 -8.42
C PHE A 303 -2.29 -22.22 -8.69
N GLU A 304 -2.23 -23.42 -9.24
CA GLU A 304 -3.41 -24.26 -9.43
C GLU A 304 -4.05 -24.68 -8.09
N ALA A 305 -3.24 -24.95 -7.06
CA ALA A 305 -3.72 -25.20 -5.70
C ALA A 305 -4.40 -23.94 -5.10
N ILE A 306 -3.83 -22.74 -5.31
CA ILE A 306 -4.46 -21.45 -4.95
C ILE A 306 -5.83 -21.35 -5.62
N ARG A 307 -5.89 -21.55 -6.95
CA ARG A 307 -7.12 -21.41 -7.73
C ARG A 307 -8.20 -22.40 -7.29
N LYS A 308 -7.86 -23.66 -7.11
CA LYS A 308 -8.78 -24.69 -6.61
C LYS A 308 -9.33 -24.34 -5.23
N THR A 309 -8.48 -23.88 -4.34
CA THR A 309 -8.88 -23.47 -2.99
C THR A 309 -9.79 -22.25 -3.01
N ALA A 310 -9.46 -21.22 -3.79
CA ALA A 310 -10.27 -20.01 -3.94
C ALA A 310 -11.65 -20.28 -4.56
N MET A 311 -11.77 -21.32 -5.37
CA MET A 311 -13.02 -21.72 -6.02
C MET A 311 -13.76 -22.86 -5.30
N ASN A 312 -13.24 -23.36 -4.20
CA ASN A 312 -13.93 -24.37 -3.39
C ASN A 312 -15.19 -23.76 -2.74
N PRO A 313 -16.39 -24.35 -2.91
CA PRO A 313 -17.64 -23.77 -2.40
C PRO A 313 -17.86 -23.95 -0.88
N ASP A 314 -17.01 -24.75 -0.23
CA ASP A 314 -17.15 -25.02 1.19
C ASP A 314 -16.95 -23.76 2.05
N ARG A 315 -17.29 -23.87 3.32
CA ARG A 315 -17.03 -22.86 4.35
C ARG A 315 -17.61 -21.46 4.02
N GLY A 316 -18.83 -21.42 3.45
CA GLY A 316 -19.55 -20.19 3.09
C GLY A 316 -19.15 -19.57 1.75
N ASN A 317 -18.07 -20.03 1.10
CA ASN A 317 -17.62 -19.46 -0.18
C ASN A 317 -18.62 -19.71 -1.32
N GLY A 318 -19.40 -20.78 -1.25
CA GLY A 318 -20.53 -21.02 -2.19
C GLY A 318 -21.57 -19.91 -2.13
N LEU A 319 -21.94 -19.44 -0.93
CA LEU A 319 -22.82 -18.29 -0.76
C LEU A 319 -22.20 -17.01 -1.34
N ARG A 320 -20.90 -16.79 -1.10
CA ARG A 320 -20.17 -15.67 -1.67
C ARG A 320 -20.19 -15.67 -3.20
N MET A 321 -20.03 -16.83 -3.83
CA MET A 321 -20.12 -16.97 -5.29
C MET A 321 -21.54 -16.68 -5.81
N GLU A 322 -22.58 -17.04 -5.06
CA GLU A 322 -23.98 -16.81 -5.44
C GLU A 322 -24.42 -15.36 -5.27
N TYR A 323 -24.10 -14.74 -4.11
CA TYR A 323 -24.59 -13.40 -3.75
C TYR A 323 -23.60 -12.28 -4.00
N GLY A 324 -22.33 -12.60 -4.31
CA GLY A 324 -21.22 -11.64 -4.38
C GLY A 324 -20.64 -11.26 -3.01
N TYR A 325 -21.20 -11.80 -1.92
CA TYR A 325 -20.76 -11.69 -0.53
C TYR A 325 -21.45 -12.82 0.29
N ILE A 326 -21.06 -13.01 1.55
CA ILE A 326 -21.70 -14.00 2.44
C ILE A 326 -22.83 -13.31 3.21
N PRO A 327 -24.12 -13.70 2.99
CA PRO A 327 -25.24 -13.15 3.76
C PRO A 327 -25.16 -13.56 5.23
N CYS A 328 -25.26 -12.57 6.11
CA CYS A 328 -25.04 -12.75 7.55
C CYS A 328 -26.09 -13.60 8.27
N GLU A 329 -27.30 -13.77 7.72
CA GLU A 329 -28.33 -14.64 8.27
C GLU A 329 -28.17 -16.10 7.83
N MET A 330 -27.31 -16.38 6.84
CA MET A 330 -27.10 -17.72 6.29
C MET A 330 -25.83 -18.38 6.80
N PHE A 331 -24.92 -17.58 7.37
CA PHE A 331 -23.60 -18.08 7.78
C PHE A 331 -23.08 -17.28 8.98
N ASN A 332 -22.54 -17.99 9.99
CA ASN A 332 -21.89 -17.35 11.14
C ASN A 332 -20.55 -16.76 10.74
N GLU A 333 -20.14 -15.69 11.44
CA GLU A 333 -18.87 -14.99 11.18
C GLU A 333 -18.75 -14.50 9.73
N ALA A 334 -19.89 -14.19 9.08
CA ALA A 334 -19.99 -13.94 7.64
C ALA A 334 -19.06 -12.81 7.17
N VAL A 335 -18.96 -11.72 7.94
CA VAL A 335 -18.08 -10.58 7.62
C VAL A 335 -16.62 -11.01 7.69
N ALA A 336 -16.24 -11.72 8.76
CA ALA A 336 -14.87 -12.20 8.95
C ALA A 336 -14.45 -13.16 7.85
N TYR A 337 -15.29 -14.14 7.52
CA TYR A 337 -14.99 -15.09 6.44
C TYR A 337 -14.78 -14.40 5.09
N ASP A 338 -15.71 -13.51 4.71
CA ASP A 338 -15.62 -12.88 3.38
C ASP A 338 -14.48 -11.86 3.29
N MET A 339 -14.18 -11.12 4.35
CA MET A 339 -13.04 -10.21 4.35
C MET A 339 -11.71 -10.96 4.25
N GLU A 340 -11.56 -12.11 4.91
CA GLU A 340 -10.40 -12.99 4.74
C GLU A 340 -10.36 -13.63 3.34
N TYR A 341 -11.50 -13.97 2.75
CA TYR A 341 -11.55 -14.43 1.36
C TYR A 341 -11.17 -13.33 0.38
N ALA A 342 -11.62 -12.09 0.60
CA ALA A 342 -11.25 -10.94 -0.23
C ALA A 342 -9.73 -10.67 -0.17
N LEU A 343 -9.15 -10.75 1.02
CA LEU A 343 -7.71 -10.62 1.22
C LEU A 343 -6.94 -11.74 0.51
N ALA A 344 -7.41 -13.00 0.63
CA ALA A 344 -6.81 -14.15 -0.05
C ALA A 344 -6.92 -14.04 -1.58
N ASP A 345 -8.03 -13.53 -2.11
CA ASP A 345 -8.16 -13.26 -3.55
C ASP A 345 -7.19 -12.16 -4.02
N GLY A 346 -6.97 -11.11 -3.23
CA GLY A 346 -5.93 -10.10 -3.50
C GLY A 346 -4.53 -10.71 -3.56
N ALA A 347 -4.22 -11.63 -2.66
CA ALA A 347 -2.96 -12.38 -2.69
C ALA A 347 -2.87 -13.29 -3.93
N ALA A 348 -3.96 -13.97 -4.31
CA ALA A 348 -4.04 -14.78 -5.52
C ALA A 348 -3.83 -13.94 -6.80
N ALA A 349 -4.39 -12.73 -6.86
CA ALA A 349 -4.19 -11.79 -7.96
C ALA A 349 -2.70 -11.45 -8.13
N ARG A 350 -2.00 -11.12 -7.05
CA ARG A 350 -0.56 -10.83 -7.07
C ARG A 350 0.30 -12.03 -7.48
N ALA A 351 -0.06 -13.22 -7.02
CA ALA A 351 0.61 -14.45 -7.46
C ALA A 351 0.42 -14.69 -8.98
N ALA A 352 -0.81 -14.45 -9.48
CA ALA A 352 -1.11 -14.52 -10.91
C ALA A 352 -0.29 -13.49 -11.72
N GLU A 353 -0.20 -12.25 -11.28
CA GLU A 353 0.65 -11.21 -11.89
C GLU A 353 2.12 -11.63 -11.94
N ALA A 354 2.65 -12.13 -10.81
CA ALA A 354 4.03 -12.60 -10.72
C ALA A 354 4.34 -13.75 -11.69
N LEU A 355 3.32 -14.53 -12.08
CA LEU A 355 3.40 -15.63 -13.05
C LEU A 355 2.99 -15.22 -14.47
N GLY A 356 2.63 -13.94 -14.71
CA GLY A 356 2.20 -13.46 -16.02
C GLY A 356 0.80 -13.94 -16.45
N LYS A 357 -0.06 -14.35 -15.51
CA LYS A 357 -1.42 -14.87 -15.75
C LYS A 357 -2.45 -13.72 -15.67
N ALA A 358 -2.48 -12.85 -16.69
CA ALA A 358 -3.23 -11.61 -16.67
C ALA A 358 -4.75 -11.77 -16.46
N GLU A 359 -5.36 -12.81 -17.04
CA GLU A 359 -6.81 -13.08 -16.87
C GLU A 359 -7.14 -13.50 -15.44
N ASP A 360 -6.35 -14.40 -14.85
CA ASP A 360 -6.53 -14.80 -13.45
C ASP A 360 -6.25 -13.63 -12.50
N ALA A 361 -5.23 -12.82 -12.77
CA ALA A 361 -4.91 -11.63 -11.98
C ALA A 361 -6.10 -10.67 -11.92
N LYS A 362 -6.68 -10.32 -13.07
CA LYS A 362 -7.87 -9.49 -13.16
C LYS A 362 -9.08 -10.09 -12.44
N TYR A 363 -9.31 -11.39 -12.64
CA TYR A 363 -10.44 -12.11 -12.04
C TYR A 363 -10.37 -12.09 -10.50
N PHE A 364 -9.21 -12.40 -9.93
CA PHE A 364 -9.03 -12.41 -8.49
C PHE A 364 -8.98 -11.00 -7.89
N GLU A 365 -8.43 -10.02 -8.62
CA GLU A 365 -8.47 -8.62 -8.22
C GLU A 365 -9.92 -8.11 -8.09
N GLU A 366 -10.78 -8.38 -9.08
CA GLU A 366 -12.20 -8.02 -9.01
C GLU A 366 -12.91 -8.68 -7.81
N ARG A 367 -12.63 -9.96 -7.54
CA ARG A 367 -13.20 -10.69 -6.39
C ARG A 367 -12.70 -10.16 -5.04
N SER A 368 -11.47 -9.67 -4.98
CA SER A 368 -10.87 -9.13 -3.75
C SER A 368 -11.63 -7.91 -3.21
N HIS A 369 -12.49 -7.32 -4.01
CA HIS A 369 -13.31 -6.18 -3.64
C HIS A 369 -14.65 -6.53 -2.95
N SER A 370 -14.96 -7.81 -2.69
CA SER A 370 -16.23 -8.22 -2.04
C SER A 370 -16.44 -7.57 -0.68
N TYR A 371 -15.38 -7.27 0.08
CA TYR A 371 -15.43 -6.59 1.37
C TYR A 371 -16.23 -5.28 1.34
N ARG A 372 -16.28 -4.59 0.19
CA ARG A 372 -17.03 -3.33 0.00
C ARG A 372 -18.52 -3.47 0.25
N ASN A 373 -19.07 -4.68 0.12
CA ASN A 373 -20.48 -4.97 0.40
C ASN A 373 -20.87 -4.79 1.87
N TYR A 374 -19.89 -4.88 2.78
CA TYR A 374 -20.13 -4.78 4.22
C TYR A 374 -19.97 -3.38 4.79
N PHE A 375 -19.42 -2.45 4.02
CA PHE A 375 -19.25 -1.09 4.52
C PHE A 375 -20.59 -0.37 4.61
N ASP A 376 -21.00 -0.04 5.83
CA ASP A 376 -22.17 0.79 6.10
C ASP A 376 -21.78 2.27 6.20
N PRO A 377 -22.09 3.10 5.20
CA PRO A 377 -21.69 4.51 5.20
C PRO A 377 -22.32 5.33 6.33
N ALA A 378 -23.45 4.89 6.89
CA ALA A 378 -24.11 5.58 7.99
C ALA A 378 -23.36 5.41 9.32
N THR A 379 -22.82 4.21 9.58
CA THR A 379 -22.06 3.91 10.80
C THR A 379 -20.55 4.00 10.59
N ARG A 380 -20.08 3.92 9.35
CA ARG A 380 -18.67 3.83 8.95
C ARG A 380 -17.96 2.61 9.57
N PHE A 381 -18.65 1.45 9.54
CA PHE A 381 -18.13 0.15 9.95
C PHE A 381 -18.40 -0.91 8.89
N MET A 382 -17.59 -1.97 8.89
CA MET A 382 -17.94 -3.23 8.25
C MET A 382 -19.01 -3.91 9.11
N ARG A 383 -20.19 -4.15 8.53
CA ARG A 383 -21.39 -4.62 9.22
C ARG A 383 -22.03 -5.77 8.45
N GLY A 384 -22.58 -6.75 9.15
CA GLY A 384 -23.30 -7.87 8.53
C GLY A 384 -24.42 -7.40 7.61
N ARG A 385 -24.48 -7.99 6.42
CA ARG A 385 -25.46 -7.69 5.38
C ARG A 385 -26.24 -8.95 5.05
N ASP A 386 -27.56 -8.85 5.02
CA ASP A 386 -28.44 -9.98 4.69
C ASP A 386 -28.59 -10.18 3.16
N SER A 387 -29.16 -11.30 2.73
CA SER A 387 -29.37 -11.67 1.32
C SER A 387 -30.25 -10.69 0.54
N ARG A 388 -31.00 -9.82 1.22
CA ARG A 388 -31.83 -8.76 0.64
C ARG A 388 -31.13 -7.41 0.64
N LYS A 389 -29.84 -7.40 0.94
CA LYS A 389 -28.99 -6.20 1.06
C LYS A 389 -29.35 -5.28 2.23
N GLY A 390 -30.09 -5.75 3.22
CA GLY A 390 -30.34 -5.07 4.49
C GLY A 390 -29.16 -5.21 5.45
N TRP A 391 -29.06 -4.30 6.41
CA TRP A 391 -28.03 -4.37 7.46
C TRP A 391 -28.56 -5.16 8.66
N ARG A 392 -27.70 -6.02 9.24
CA ARG A 392 -28.02 -6.71 10.50
C ARG A 392 -28.43 -5.70 11.59
N THR A 393 -29.52 -5.94 12.25
CA THR A 393 -30.05 -5.13 13.36
C THR A 393 -30.46 -6.03 14.51
N PRO A 394 -30.24 -5.61 15.79
CA PRO A 394 -29.54 -4.39 16.21
C PRO A 394 -28.06 -4.44 15.89
N PHE A 395 -27.38 -3.28 15.87
CA PHE A 395 -25.95 -3.17 15.64
C PHE A 395 -25.28 -2.45 16.81
N ASN A 396 -24.23 -3.08 17.35
CA ASN A 396 -23.35 -2.50 18.36
C ASN A 396 -21.90 -2.78 17.96
N ALA A 397 -21.14 -1.74 17.65
CA ALA A 397 -19.75 -1.88 17.18
C ALA A 397 -18.78 -2.43 18.23
N PHE A 398 -19.12 -2.40 19.51
CA PHE A 398 -18.32 -2.92 20.62
C PHE A 398 -18.68 -4.38 20.98
N ALA A 399 -19.75 -4.91 20.43
CA ALA A 399 -20.22 -6.25 20.77
C ALA A 399 -19.40 -7.32 20.06
N SER A 400 -19.08 -8.37 20.82
CA SER A 400 -18.52 -9.62 20.31
C SER A 400 -19.21 -10.80 20.97
N THR A 401 -19.61 -11.79 20.17
CA THR A 401 -20.13 -13.06 20.66
C THR A 401 -19.39 -14.20 19.97
N HIS A 402 -18.56 -14.90 20.70
CA HIS A 402 -17.68 -15.93 20.18
C HIS A 402 -18.44 -16.94 19.30
N ARG A 403 -18.05 -17.07 18.04
CA ARG A 403 -18.62 -17.96 17.00
C ARG A 403 -20.13 -17.83 16.76
N ALA A 404 -20.73 -16.72 17.13
CA ALA A 404 -22.19 -16.51 17.03
C ALA A 404 -22.62 -15.12 16.54
N ASP A 405 -21.69 -14.35 15.99
CA ASP A 405 -21.95 -13.04 15.36
C ASP A 405 -21.34 -12.95 13.95
N ASP A 406 -21.08 -11.75 13.44
CA ASP A 406 -20.56 -11.52 12.12
C ASP A 406 -19.01 -11.56 12.06
N TYR A 407 -18.34 -11.58 13.20
CA TYR A 407 -16.89 -11.43 13.34
C TYR A 407 -16.26 -12.64 14.04
N CYS A 408 -15.04 -12.98 13.68
CA CYS A 408 -14.27 -14.02 14.33
C CYS A 408 -13.35 -13.39 15.36
N GLU A 409 -13.53 -13.73 16.63
CA GLU A 409 -12.69 -13.27 17.75
C GLU A 409 -12.43 -11.76 17.70
N GLY A 410 -13.47 -10.99 17.41
CA GLY A 410 -13.38 -9.55 17.23
C GLY A 410 -14.74 -8.88 17.21
N ASN A 411 -14.75 -7.61 16.85
CA ASN A 411 -15.97 -6.82 16.65
C ASN A 411 -15.78 -5.86 15.44
N ALA A 412 -16.76 -5.00 15.20
CA ALA A 412 -16.73 -4.08 14.06
C ALA A 412 -15.53 -3.12 14.09
N TRP A 413 -15.02 -2.77 15.27
CA TRP A 413 -13.87 -1.88 15.39
C TRP A 413 -12.58 -2.49 14.82
N GLN A 414 -12.31 -3.78 15.08
CA GLN A 414 -11.13 -4.45 14.54
C GLN A 414 -11.33 -4.78 13.06
N TYR A 415 -12.48 -5.35 12.68
CA TYR A 415 -12.70 -5.86 11.33
C TYR A 415 -12.88 -4.77 10.26
N THR A 416 -13.24 -3.54 10.63
CA THR A 416 -13.36 -2.43 9.65
C THR A 416 -12.07 -2.19 8.86
N TRP A 417 -10.92 -2.58 9.39
CA TRP A 417 -9.61 -2.35 8.79
C TRP A 417 -9.04 -3.55 8.02
N LEU A 418 -9.74 -4.70 8.00
CA LEU A 418 -9.23 -5.94 7.41
C LEU A 418 -9.31 -5.95 5.87
N ALA A 419 -8.81 -4.89 5.25
CA ALA A 419 -8.62 -4.77 3.81
C ALA A 419 -7.24 -4.16 3.47
N PRO A 420 -6.13 -4.70 4.03
CA PRO A 420 -4.80 -4.16 3.77
C PRO A 420 -4.32 -4.35 2.33
N HIS A 421 -4.96 -5.22 1.58
CA HIS A 421 -4.71 -5.47 0.17
C HIS A 421 -5.25 -4.36 -0.76
N ASP A 422 -6.21 -3.55 -0.27
CA ASP A 422 -6.85 -2.46 -1.03
C ASP A 422 -7.12 -1.23 -0.15
N VAL A 423 -6.06 -0.62 0.37
CA VAL A 423 -6.17 0.56 1.25
C VAL A 423 -6.78 1.76 0.53
N LYS A 424 -6.53 1.92 -0.78
CA LYS A 424 -7.15 2.98 -1.59
C LYS A 424 -8.65 2.77 -1.77
N GLY A 425 -9.08 1.54 -2.01
CA GLY A 425 -10.50 1.20 -2.06
C GLY A 425 -11.19 1.45 -0.73
N LEU A 426 -10.54 1.08 0.37
CA LEU A 426 -11.05 1.37 1.71
C LEU A 426 -11.14 2.90 1.97
N GLU A 427 -10.12 3.68 1.59
CA GLU A 427 -10.14 5.16 1.64
C GLU A 427 -11.34 5.72 0.88
N GLY A 428 -11.62 5.18 -0.31
CA GLY A 428 -12.76 5.54 -1.13
C GLY A 428 -14.11 5.33 -0.44
N LEU A 429 -14.27 4.25 0.33
CA LEU A 429 -15.49 3.97 1.10
C LEU A 429 -15.73 5.00 2.21
N PHE A 430 -14.67 5.51 2.85
CA PHE A 430 -14.78 6.61 3.82
C PHE A 430 -15.04 7.97 3.16
N GLY A 431 -14.91 8.07 1.85
CA GLY A 431 -15.11 9.28 1.05
C GLY A 431 -13.94 10.26 1.05
N SER A 432 -12.98 10.12 1.94
CA SER A 432 -11.68 10.82 1.90
C SER A 432 -10.69 10.22 2.88
N ARG A 433 -9.39 10.41 2.62
CA ARG A 433 -8.28 10.05 3.51
C ARG A 433 -8.44 10.65 4.91
N ALA A 434 -8.83 11.92 5.00
CA ALA A 434 -9.02 12.60 6.28
C ALA A 434 -10.09 11.93 7.14
N LYS A 435 -11.23 11.54 6.55
CA LYS A 435 -12.31 10.84 7.27
C LYS A 435 -11.90 9.42 7.69
N MET A 436 -11.11 8.73 6.86
CA MET A 436 -10.57 7.42 7.23
C MET A 436 -9.59 7.55 8.40
N ILE A 437 -8.68 8.52 8.37
CA ILE A 437 -7.73 8.77 9.47
C ILE A 437 -8.47 9.17 10.75
N GLU A 438 -9.47 10.03 10.68
CA GLU A 438 -10.31 10.40 11.84
C GLU A 438 -10.93 9.15 12.50
N LYS A 439 -11.47 8.25 11.69
CA LYS A 439 -12.04 7.00 12.18
C LYS A 439 -10.96 6.06 12.76
N LEU A 440 -9.80 6.01 12.13
CA LEU A 440 -8.66 5.21 12.61
C LEU A 440 -8.12 5.76 13.94
N ASP A 441 -8.04 7.08 14.10
CA ASP A 441 -7.66 7.71 15.38
C ASP A 441 -8.66 7.34 16.50
N SER A 442 -9.94 7.28 16.16
CA SER A 442 -11.00 6.89 17.10
C SER A 442 -10.82 5.47 17.64
N LEU A 443 -10.30 4.52 16.83
CA LEU A 443 -10.03 3.15 17.24
C LEU A 443 -9.16 3.09 18.52
N PHE A 444 -8.16 3.97 18.63
CA PHE A 444 -7.19 3.98 19.74
C PHE A 444 -7.65 4.82 20.95
N THR A 445 -8.77 5.55 20.83
CA THR A 445 -9.21 6.51 21.87
C THR A 445 -10.56 6.18 22.49
N VAL A 446 -11.36 5.31 21.85
CA VAL A 446 -12.62 4.84 22.41
C VAL A 446 -12.41 3.90 23.59
N SER A 447 -13.48 3.57 24.31
CA SER A 447 -13.45 2.62 25.43
C SER A 447 -12.89 1.26 25.02
N SER A 448 -12.04 0.68 25.88
CA SER A 448 -11.52 -0.68 25.71
C SER A 448 -12.47 -1.78 26.21
N VAL A 449 -13.68 -1.43 26.59
CA VAL A 449 -14.68 -2.42 27.03
C VAL A 449 -15.22 -3.16 25.81
N ILE A 450 -15.14 -4.48 25.84
CA ILE A 450 -15.79 -5.37 24.88
C ILE A 450 -17.16 -5.72 25.45
N GLU A 451 -18.20 -5.50 24.66
CA GLU A 451 -19.59 -5.79 25.03
C GLU A 451 -20.03 -7.12 24.43
N GLY A 452 -21.05 -7.75 25.02
CA GLY A 452 -21.59 -9.04 24.55
C GLY A 452 -21.74 -10.07 25.68
N GLY A 453 -22.42 -11.16 25.39
CA GLY A 453 -22.74 -12.19 26.42
C GLY A 453 -21.62 -13.22 26.61
N GLU A 454 -20.94 -13.59 25.54
CA GLU A 454 -19.82 -14.56 25.51
C GLU A 454 -18.71 -13.99 24.65
N THR A 455 -17.96 -13.03 25.17
CA THR A 455 -16.86 -12.39 24.45
C THR A 455 -15.70 -13.36 24.27
N SER A 456 -15.00 -13.28 23.12
CA SER A 456 -13.79 -14.05 22.92
C SER A 456 -12.67 -13.57 23.86
N PRO A 457 -11.99 -14.48 24.58
CA PRO A 457 -10.82 -14.12 25.41
C PRO A 457 -9.64 -13.65 24.59
N ASP A 458 -9.61 -13.94 23.29
CA ASP A 458 -8.53 -13.58 22.37
C ASP A 458 -8.49 -12.07 22.10
N ILE A 459 -9.60 -11.36 22.29
CA ILE A 459 -9.66 -9.89 22.21
C ILE A 459 -8.93 -9.29 23.42
N SER A 460 -7.62 -9.21 23.35
CA SER A 460 -6.73 -8.80 24.44
C SER A 460 -5.67 -7.80 23.97
N GLY A 461 -4.83 -7.27 24.89
CA GLY A 461 -3.83 -6.26 24.54
C GLY A 461 -4.43 -4.98 23.98
N LEU A 462 -5.51 -4.48 24.59
CA LEU A 462 -6.33 -3.40 24.09
C LEU A 462 -5.70 -2.02 24.29
N ILE A 463 -5.69 -1.23 23.20
CA ILE A 463 -5.46 0.21 23.20
C ILE A 463 -6.69 0.83 22.51
N GLY A 464 -7.63 1.38 23.27
CA GLY A 464 -8.97 1.61 22.76
C GLY A 464 -9.62 0.29 22.32
N GLN A 465 -10.04 0.20 21.09
CA GLN A 465 -10.53 -1.04 20.47
C GLN A 465 -9.50 -1.72 19.54
N TYR A 466 -8.27 -1.23 19.47
CA TYR A 466 -7.16 -1.95 18.88
C TYR A 466 -6.78 -3.12 19.79
N ALA A 467 -6.91 -4.34 19.30
CA ALA A 467 -6.65 -5.57 20.06
C ALA A 467 -5.36 -6.21 19.55
N HIS A 468 -4.21 -5.90 20.18
CA HIS A 468 -2.93 -6.46 19.74
C HIS A 468 -2.82 -7.97 19.95
N GLY A 469 -3.47 -8.48 20.97
CA GLY A 469 -3.47 -9.91 21.31
C GLY A 469 -4.25 -10.79 20.35
N ASN A 470 -4.84 -10.21 19.30
CA ASN A 470 -5.45 -10.98 18.22
C ASN A 470 -5.05 -10.43 16.84
N GLU A 471 -4.70 -11.31 15.93
CA GLU A 471 -3.94 -11.06 14.72
C GLU A 471 -4.62 -10.19 13.65
N PRO A 472 -5.95 -10.17 13.50
CA PRO A 472 -6.62 -9.25 12.56
C PRO A 472 -6.26 -7.77 12.77
N SER A 473 -5.73 -7.40 13.94
CA SER A 473 -5.32 -6.04 14.26
C SER A 473 -3.87 -5.70 13.84
N HIS A 474 -3.01 -6.68 13.57
CA HIS A 474 -1.56 -6.50 13.46
C HIS A 474 -1.09 -5.51 12.38
N HIS A 475 -1.79 -5.41 11.25
CA HIS A 475 -1.47 -4.50 10.15
C HIS A 475 -1.97 -3.06 10.38
N ILE A 476 -2.95 -2.86 11.28
CA ILE A 476 -3.69 -1.60 11.43
C ILE A 476 -2.77 -0.42 11.73
N LEU A 477 -1.73 -0.62 12.56
CA LEU A 477 -0.78 0.44 12.92
C LEU A 477 -0.04 1.01 11.71
N TYR A 478 0.18 0.20 10.68
CA TYR A 478 0.90 0.56 9.47
C TYR A 478 0.03 1.27 8.43
N LEU A 479 -1.30 1.25 8.60
CA LEU A 479 -2.20 2.02 7.74
C LEU A 479 -1.88 3.51 7.77
N TYR A 480 -1.42 4.05 8.91
CA TYR A 480 -1.02 5.45 8.98
C TYR A 480 0.16 5.76 8.04
N THR A 481 1.16 4.87 7.94
CA THR A 481 2.24 5.03 6.95
C THR A 481 1.68 5.00 5.53
N MET A 482 0.76 4.07 5.21
CA MET A 482 0.12 4.00 3.89
C MET A 482 -0.71 5.25 3.56
N LEU A 483 -1.28 5.90 4.59
CA LEU A 483 -2.11 7.12 4.47
C LEU A 483 -1.32 8.43 4.62
N GLY A 484 0.02 8.38 4.65
CA GLY A 484 0.87 9.57 4.67
C GLY A 484 1.08 10.21 6.05
N GLN A 485 0.79 9.47 7.15
CA GLN A 485 1.04 9.91 8.52
C GLN A 485 1.98 8.96 9.30
N PRO A 486 3.22 8.75 8.84
CA PRO A 486 4.13 7.73 9.39
C PRO A 486 4.49 7.97 10.86
N TRP A 487 4.38 9.19 11.35
CA TRP A 487 4.61 9.49 12.77
C TRP A 487 3.60 8.80 13.68
N LYS A 488 2.33 8.64 13.24
CA LYS A 488 1.33 7.91 14.02
C LYS A 488 1.62 6.40 14.04
N THR A 489 2.11 5.84 12.92
CA THR A 489 2.65 4.47 12.93
C THR A 489 3.77 4.36 13.96
N ALA A 490 4.74 5.28 13.95
CA ALA A 490 5.86 5.26 14.90
C ALA A 490 5.38 5.34 16.37
N ASP A 491 4.42 6.21 16.66
CA ASP A 491 3.83 6.32 18.00
C ASP A 491 3.22 5.00 18.45
N LYS A 492 2.38 4.40 17.63
CA LYS A 492 1.65 3.20 17.99
C LYS A 492 2.51 1.95 18.00
N VAL A 493 3.40 1.79 17.05
CA VAL A 493 4.36 0.66 17.03
C VAL A 493 5.25 0.70 18.29
N ARG A 494 5.81 1.88 18.62
CA ARG A 494 6.61 2.01 19.83
C ARG A 494 5.81 1.78 21.12
N GLU A 495 4.57 2.27 21.18
CA GLU A 495 3.67 2.00 22.30
C GLU A 495 3.47 0.48 22.49
N VAL A 496 3.12 -0.25 21.44
CA VAL A 496 2.92 -1.70 21.49
C VAL A 496 4.22 -2.43 21.88
N LEU A 497 5.34 -2.14 21.22
CA LEU A 497 6.63 -2.80 21.49
C LEU A 497 7.11 -2.64 22.93
N THR A 498 6.78 -1.52 23.60
CA THR A 498 7.29 -1.20 24.93
C THR A 498 6.29 -1.42 26.05
N THR A 499 5.01 -1.61 25.76
CA THR A 499 3.95 -1.75 26.78
C THR A 499 3.21 -3.08 26.75
N LEU A 500 3.25 -3.82 25.62
CA LEU A 500 2.52 -5.08 25.47
C LEU A 500 3.43 -6.31 25.36
N TYR A 501 4.76 -6.13 25.43
CA TYR A 501 5.75 -7.21 25.48
C TYR A 501 6.62 -6.99 26.69
N HIS A 502 6.78 -8.04 27.51
CA HIS A 502 7.46 -7.97 28.81
C HIS A 502 8.47 -9.11 28.97
N ASP A 503 9.53 -8.83 29.74
CA ASP A 503 10.54 -9.81 30.12
C ASP A 503 10.05 -10.67 31.32
N ARG A 504 9.00 -11.45 31.07
CA ARG A 504 8.35 -12.33 32.06
C ARG A 504 7.73 -13.55 31.38
N PRO A 505 7.46 -14.65 32.10
CA PRO A 505 6.78 -15.82 31.54
C PRO A 505 5.40 -15.52 30.93
N ASP A 506 4.68 -14.52 31.46
CA ASP A 506 3.40 -13.99 30.98
C ASP A 506 3.59 -12.72 30.15
N GLY A 507 4.66 -12.65 29.38
CA GLY A 507 5.11 -11.44 28.69
C GLY A 507 4.36 -11.05 27.41
N LEU A 508 3.38 -11.84 26.97
CA LEU A 508 2.58 -11.59 25.78
C LEU A 508 1.14 -11.19 26.14
N SER A 509 0.49 -10.43 25.26
CA SER A 509 -0.87 -9.93 25.45
C SER A 509 -1.91 -10.88 24.84
N GLY A 510 -1.86 -12.14 25.10
CA GLY A 510 -2.76 -13.15 24.50
C GLY A 510 -1.99 -14.41 24.19
N ASN A 511 -2.51 -15.20 23.25
CA ASN A 511 -1.83 -16.39 22.77
C ASN A 511 -0.59 -16.00 21.95
N GLU A 512 0.37 -16.91 21.85
CA GLU A 512 1.59 -16.69 21.05
C GLU A 512 1.32 -16.99 19.55
N ASP A 513 0.39 -17.90 19.30
CA ASP A 513 -0.12 -18.33 18.00
C ASP A 513 0.99 -18.73 17.02
N VAL A 514 1.72 -19.73 17.47
CA VAL A 514 2.75 -20.47 16.74
C VAL A 514 3.76 -19.61 16.01
N GLY A 515 4.24 -18.59 16.68
CA GLY A 515 5.27 -17.68 16.18
C GLY A 515 4.75 -16.34 15.69
N GLN A 516 3.45 -16.14 15.56
CA GLN A 516 2.90 -14.92 14.95
C GLN A 516 3.13 -13.67 15.81
N MET A 517 2.77 -13.71 17.10
CA MET A 517 2.96 -12.58 18.03
C MET A 517 4.44 -12.19 18.14
N SER A 518 5.29 -13.19 18.19
CA SER A 518 6.74 -13.02 18.26
C SER A 518 7.34 -12.50 16.97
N ALA A 519 6.89 -13.00 15.81
CA ALA A 519 7.33 -12.53 14.50
C ALA A 519 6.93 -11.07 14.24
N TRP A 520 5.74 -10.66 14.69
CA TRP A 520 5.33 -9.26 14.64
C TRP A 520 6.30 -8.38 15.45
N TYR A 521 6.66 -8.81 16.68
CA TYR A 521 7.65 -8.10 17.49
C TYR A 521 9.01 -8.02 16.79
N VAL A 522 9.51 -9.13 16.26
CA VAL A 522 10.81 -9.18 15.56
C VAL A 522 10.82 -8.20 14.37
N LEU A 523 9.86 -8.30 13.44
CA LEU A 523 9.81 -7.43 12.28
C LEU A 523 9.60 -5.96 12.66
N SER A 524 8.66 -5.66 13.54
CA SER A 524 8.36 -4.28 13.96
C SER A 524 9.50 -3.64 14.73
N SER A 525 10.23 -4.40 15.55
CA SER A 525 11.42 -3.91 16.26
C SER A 525 12.60 -3.63 15.33
N LEU A 526 12.66 -4.30 14.17
CA LEU A 526 13.59 -3.99 13.08
C LEU A 526 13.17 -2.77 12.27
N GLY A 527 11.97 -2.22 12.52
CA GLY A 527 11.44 -1.02 11.88
C GLY A 527 10.70 -1.30 10.56
N MET A 528 10.30 -2.54 10.30
CA MET A 528 9.61 -2.94 9.08
C MET A 528 8.56 -4.02 9.34
N TYR A 529 7.49 -4.06 8.53
CA TYR A 529 6.42 -5.05 8.64
C TYR A 529 5.70 -5.24 7.30
N GLU A 530 5.37 -6.48 6.94
CA GLU A 530 4.58 -6.77 5.74
C GLU A 530 3.09 -6.55 6.02
N ALA A 531 2.68 -5.27 6.05
CA ALA A 531 1.31 -4.89 6.38
C ALA A 531 0.30 -5.26 5.28
N GLU A 532 0.77 -5.54 4.09
CA GLU A 532 0.00 -5.94 2.92
C GLU A 532 0.34 -7.39 2.56
N PRO A 533 -0.50 -8.35 2.94
CA PRO A 533 -0.22 -9.77 2.75
C PRO A 533 0.06 -10.13 1.29
N ALA A 534 1.10 -10.93 1.06
CA ALA A 534 1.63 -11.27 -0.26
C ALA A 534 2.00 -10.03 -1.12
N GLY A 535 2.29 -8.89 -0.49
CA GLY A 535 2.72 -7.67 -1.17
C GLY A 535 4.19 -7.67 -1.59
N GLY A 536 4.99 -8.59 -1.05
CA GLY A 536 6.43 -8.69 -1.33
C GLY A 536 7.24 -7.49 -0.84
N ARG A 537 6.71 -6.71 0.11
CA ARG A 537 7.31 -5.49 0.63
C ARG A 537 7.04 -5.29 2.12
N TYR A 538 7.98 -4.63 2.78
CA TYR A 538 7.91 -4.33 4.21
C TYR A 538 7.77 -2.83 4.42
N TRP A 539 6.65 -2.42 5.00
CA TRP A 539 6.33 -1.02 5.32
C TRP A 539 7.12 -0.57 6.54
N PHE A 540 7.63 0.66 6.51
CA PHE A 540 8.42 1.21 7.60
C PHE A 540 7.54 1.66 8.77
N GLY A 541 7.96 1.26 9.97
CA GLY A 541 7.40 1.68 11.24
C GLY A 541 8.39 2.57 12.00
N SER A 542 8.86 2.08 13.16
CA SER A 542 9.89 2.78 13.97
C SER A 542 10.85 1.73 14.55
N PRO A 543 12.10 1.66 14.07
CA PRO A 543 13.06 0.68 14.57
C PRO A 543 13.32 0.89 16.07
N LEU A 544 13.29 -0.21 16.84
CA LEU A 544 13.52 -0.17 18.28
C LEU A 544 15.02 -0.12 18.64
N PHE A 545 15.86 -0.74 17.81
CA PHE A 545 17.29 -0.91 18.04
C PHE A 545 18.12 0.05 17.18
N ASP A 546 19.30 0.42 17.70
CA ASP A 546 20.22 1.31 16.99
C ASP A 546 20.79 0.65 15.73
N ARG A 547 21.00 -0.66 15.80
CA ARG A 547 21.53 -1.45 14.69
C ARG A 547 21.04 -2.89 14.76
N ALA A 548 20.72 -3.44 13.60
CA ALA A 548 20.47 -4.86 13.40
C ALA A 548 21.19 -5.37 12.17
N GLU A 549 21.66 -6.61 12.20
CA GLU A 549 22.27 -7.33 11.09
C GLU A 549 21.49 -8.62 10.85
N VAL A 550 20.96 -8.79 9.67
CA VAL A 550 20.17 -9.97 9.27
C VAL A 550 20.95 -10.73 8.21
N LYS A 551 21.25 -12.01 8.47
CA LYS A 551 21.86 -12.89 7.46
C LYS A 551 20.80 -13.27 6.42
N VAL A 552 21.11 -13.00 5.19
CA VAL A 552 20.28 -13.33 4.02
C VAL A 552 21.12 -14.00 2.94
N PRO A 553 20.54 -14.67 1.93
CA PRO A 553 21.31 -15.33 0.88
C PRO A 553 22.34 -14.45 0.17
N GLY A 554 22.05 -13.16 -0.05
CA GLY A 554 22.97 -12.19 -0.65
C GLY A 554 24.06 -11.65 0.28
N GLY A 555 24.09 -12.06 1.56
CA GLY A 555 25.10 -11.63 2.54
C GLY A 555 24.48 -11.16 3.86
N VAL A 556 24.80 -9.95 4.29
CA VAL A 556 24.22 -9.34 5.48
C VAL A 556 23.39 -8.12 5.09
N PHE A 557 22.16 -8.08 5.51
CA PHE A 557 21.31 -6.89 5.42
C PHE A 557 21.39 -6.16 6.76
N THR A 558 21.93 -4.94 6.75
CA THR A 558 22.13 -4.12 7.93
C THR A 558 21.06 -3.05 8.02
N ILE A 559 20.42 -2.90 9.18
CA ILE A 559 19.49 -1.81 9.49
C ILE A 559 20.18 -0.93 10.52
N THR A 560 20.32 0.36 10.25
CA THR A 560 20.92 1.34 11.16
C THR A 560 19.90 2.45 11.45
N ALA A 561 19.65 2.77 12.71
CA ALA A 561 18.80 3.86 13.15
C ALA A 561 19.65 4.90 13.91
N GLU A 562 20.14 5.92 13.19
CA GLU A 562 20.95 7.00 13.74
C GLU A 562 20.11 7.91 14.65
N ASN A 563 20.66 8.30 15.80
CA ASN A 563 20.01 9.13 16.83
C ASN A 563 18.76 8.49 17.45
N ASN A 564 18.59 7.18 17.37
CA ASN A 564 17.42 6.47 17.90
C ASN A 564 17.33 6.59 19.42
N SER A 565 16.14 6.85 19.93
CA SER A 565 15.84 6.88 21.37
C SER A 565 14.32 6.78 21.61
N ALA A 566 13.90 6.80 22.86
CA ALA A 566 12.48 6.89 23.21
C ALA A 566 11.82 8.19 22.71
N ALA A 567 12.57 9.30 22.65
CA ALA A 567 12.11 10.57 22.11
C ALA A 567 12.27 10.62 20.58
N ASN A 568 13.41 10.20 20.07
CA ASN A 568 13.74 10.22 18.64
C ASN A 568 13.22 8.94 17.98
N LYS A 569 11.92 8.80 17.87
CA LYS A 569 11.24 7.63 17.30
C LYS A 569 10.69 7.84 15.90
N TYR A 570 10.78 9.07 15.38
CA TYR A 570 10.23 9.42 14.07
C TYR A 570 11.31 9.41 13.00
N ILE A 571 11.07 8.68 11.91
CA ILE A 571 11.97 8.68 10.75
C ILE A 571 11.97 10.06 10.11
N GLN A 572 13.17 10.63 9.90
CA GLN A 572 13.39 11.93 9.28
C GLN A 572 13.83 11.78 7.83
N ARG A 573 14.70 10.80 7.56
CA ARG A 573 15.22 10.46 6.23
C ARG A 573 15.56 8.98 6.18
N VAL A 574 15.58 8.45 4.95
CA VAL A 574 15.94 7.04 4.69
C VAL A 574 16.98 6.98 3.59
N TRP A 575 17.92 6.05 3.70
CA TRP A 575 18.89 5.70 2.68
C TRP A 575 18.92 4.18 2.49
N LEU A 576 19.03 3.77 1.23
CA LEU A 576 19.29 2.38 0.86
C LEU A 576 20.64 2.32 0.14
N ASN A 577 21.58 1.57 0.69
CA ASN A 577 22.94 1.45 0.15
C ASN A 577 23.60 2.81 -0.12
N GLY A 578 23.45 3.75 0.81
CA GLY A 578 24.01 5.10 0.75
C GLY A 578 23.30 6.08 -0.19
N GLN A 579 22.26 5.66 -0.91
CA GLN A 579 21.45 6.52 -1.76
C GLN A 579 20.18 6.96 -1.01
N PRO A 580 19.72 8.22 -1.15
CA PRO A 580 18.43 8.66 -0.61
C PRO A 580 17.29 7.77 -1.09
N TYR A 581 16.41 7.40 -0.16
CA TYR A 581 15.30 6.49 -0.42
C TYR A 581 13.99 7.13 0.00
N THR A 582 13.07 7.30 -0.95
CA THR A 582 11.83 8.06 -0.77
C THR A 582 10.56 7.21 -0.74
N LYS A 583 10.70 5.88 -0.72
CA LYS A 583 9.57 4.97 -0.55
C LYS A 583 9.33 4.69 0.94
N PRO A 584 8.07 4.54 1.38
CA PRO A 584 7.73 4.21 2.77
C PRO A 584 7.87 2.72 3.10
N TRP A 585 8.41 1.92 2.19
CA TRP A 585 8.58 0.47 2.28
C TRP A 585 9.85 0.02 1.54
N ILE A 586 10.31 -1.19 1.82
CA ILE A 586 11.39 -1.85 1.09
C ILE A 586 10.90 -3.17 0.51
N GLY A 587 11.32 -3.49 -0.72
CA GLY A 587 10.99 -4.76 -1.37
C GLY A 587 11.75 -5.94 -0.78
N HIS A 588 11.11 -7.11 -0.73
CA HIS A 588 11.74 -8.36 -0.28
C HIS A 588 13.03 -8.65 -1.05
N ALA A 589 13.02 -8.49 -2.37
CA ALA A 589 14.19 -8.72 -3.20
C ALA A 589 15.40 -7.84 -2.83
N ASP A 590 15.15 -6.60 -2.36
CA ASP A 590 16.22 -5.70 -1.93
C ASP A 590 16.80 -6.12 -0.58
N VAL A 591 15.96 -6.58 0.35
CA VAL A 591 16.41 -7.17 1.63
C VAL A 591 17.29 -8.40 1.36
N MET A 592 16.85 -9.31 0.47
CA MET A 592 17.54 -10.57 0.20
C MET A 592 18.87 -10.43 -0.53
N LYS A 593 19.14 -9.28 -1.15
CA LYS A 593 20.48 -8.96 -1.74
C LYS A 593 21.54 -8.64 -0.68
N GLY A 594 21.11 -8.34 0.55
CA GLY A 594 22.00 -7.72 1.54
C GLY A 594 22.22 -6.23 1.27
N GLY A 595 23.08 -5.60 2.07
CA GLY A 595 23.34 -4.16 1.99
C GLY A 595 22.92 -3.41 3.24
N GLU A 596 22.65 -2.11 3.13
CA GLU A 596 22.33 -1.25 4.27
C GLU A 596 21.05 -0.45 4.05
N LEU A 597 20.13 -0.53 5.01
CA LEU A 597 19.00 0.38 5.18
C LEU A 597 19.29 1.29 6.38
N ARG A 598 19.40 2.60 6.15
CA ARG A 598 19.73 3.57 7.18
C ARG A 598 18.59 4.55 7.40
N PHE A 599 18.16 4.67 8.63
CA PHE A 599 17.20 5.64 9.12
C PHE A 599 17.90 6.74 9.91
N GLU A 600 17.60 8.00 9.62
CA GLU A 600 17.87 9.12 10.51
C GLU A 600 16.62 9.36 11.37
N MET A 601 16.77 9.27 12.69
CA MET A 601 15.66 9.40 13.63
C MET A 601 15.65 10.80 14.26
N GLY A 602 14.46 11.29 14.61
CA GLY A 602 14.28 12.59 15.26
C GLY A 602 13.07 12.60 16.20
N ASP A 603 12.89 13.71 16.92
CA ASP A 603 11.87 13.89 17.94
C ASP A 603 10.55 14.51 17.43
N GLY A 604 10.48 14.87 16.15
CA GLY A 604 9.32 15.50 15.54
C GLY A 604 8.72 14.73 14.36
N PRO A 605 7.40 14.82 14.18
CA PRO A 605 6.71 14.25 13.03
C PRO A 605 7.27 14.73 11.69
N LYS A 606 7.46 13.81 10.74
CA LYS A 606 7.89 14.13 9.38
C LYS A 606 7.34 13.14 8.38
N VAL A 607 7.06 13.62 7.17
CA VAL A 607 6.82 12.80 5.97
C VAL A 607 8.03 12.95 5.05
N TRP A 608 8.69 11.85 4.71
CA TRP A 608 9.89 11.84 3.86
C TRP A 608 9.63 11.27 2.45
N TYR A 609 8.39 10.90 2.15
CA TYR A 609 7.93 10.28 0.90
C TYR A 609 6.66 10.97 0.39
N CYS A 610 6.25 10.66 -0.83
CA CYS A 610 4.96 11.08 -1.38
C CYS A 610 3.95 9.92 -1.21
N PRO A 611 2.88 10.07 -0.43
CA PRO A 611 1.92 8.99 -0.19
C PRO A 611 1.18 8.51 -1.44
N ASP A 612 1.07 9.39 -2.43
CA ASP A 612 0.36 9.13 -3.69
C ASP A 612 1.32 8.87 -4.85
N GLU A 613 2.61 8.65 -4.55
CA GLU A 613 3.58 8.31 -5.59
C GLU A 613 3.25 6.93 -6.18
N PRO A 614 3.07 6.80 -7.50
CA PRO A 614 2.78 5.51 -8.12
C PRO A 614 3.97 4.56 -7.96
N GLU A 615 3.70 3.27 -7.89
CA GLU A 615 4.74 2.23 -7.74
C GLU A 615 5.66 2.15 -8.95
N ALA A 616 5.11 2.40 -10.11
CA ALA A 616 5.84 2.49 -11.36
C ALA A 616 5.32 3.65 -12.20
N TYR A 617 6.22 4.34 -12.87
CA TYR A 617 5.91 5.39 -13.81
C TYR A 617 5.70 4.78 -15.19
N ALA A 618 4.48 4.23 -15.41
CA ALA A 618 4.11 3.70 -16.72
C ALA A 618 3.95 4.81 -17.76
N ASP A 619 4.37 4.55 -18.99
CA ASP A 619 4.09 5.44 -20.11
C ASP A 619 2.58 5.52 -20.34
N GLN A 620 2.02 6.74 -20.31
CA GLN A 620 0.59 7.01 -20.51
C GLN A 620 0.28 7.63 -21.86
N ARG A 621 1.29 7.78 -22.70
CA ARG A 621 1.09 8.29 -24.06
C ARG A 621 0.26 7.31 -24.88
N PRO A 622 -0.59 7.80 -25.81
CA PRO A 622 -1.28 6.94 -26.78
C PRO A 622 -0.29 6.11 -27.58
N ALA A 623 -0.71 4.93 -28.02
CA ALA A 623 0.08 4.13 -28.94
C ALA A 623 0.46 4.99 -30.17
N GLU A 624 1.61 4.74 -30.77
CA GLU A 624 2.17 5.62 -31.80
C GLU A 624 1.21 5.83 -32.97
N GLU A 625 0.43 4.83 -33.34
CA GLU A 625 -0.56 4.88 -34.41
C GLU A 625 -1.79 5.74 -34.08
N GLN A 626 -2.03 6.00 -32.81
CA GLN A 626 -3.16 6.78 -32.28
C GLN A 626 -2.81 8.25 -32.08
N ARG A 627 -1.52 8.62 -32.14
CA ARG A 627 -1.07 10.01 -31.93
C ARG A 627 -1.49 10.86 -33.12
N LEU A 628 -2.13 12.00 -32.82
CA LEU A 628 -2.71 12.89 -33.85
C LEU A 628 -1.66 13.64 -34.66
N PHE A 629 -0.55 14.06 -34.03
CA PHE A 629 0.55 14.74 -34.67
C PHE A 629 1.89 14.22 -34.11
N LYS A 630 2.82 13.94 -35.02
CA LYS A 630 4.15 13.42 -34.68
C LYS A 630 5.24 14.40 -35.13
N SER A 631 6.22 14.64 -34.27
CA SER A 631 7.35 15.51 -34.52
C SER A 631 8.64 14.87 -34.02
N GLU A 632 9.62 14.65 -34.94
CA GLU A 632 10.90 14.09 -34.53
C GLU A 632 11.70 15.07 -33.65
N ALA A 633 11.54 16.38 -33.86
CA ALA A 633 12.19 17.39 -33.03
C ALA A 633 11.64 17.36 -31.59
N VAL A 634 10.34 17.11 -31.42
CA VAL A 634 9.73 16.98 -30.08
C VAL A 634 10.20 15.70 -29.39
N GLU A 635 10.24 14.56 -30.08
CA GLU A 635 10.78 13.30 -29.53
C GLU A 635 12.27 13.44 -29.16
N GLY A 636 13.04 14.13 -29.97
CA GLY A 636 14.46 14.43 -29.68
C GLY A 636 14.62 15.29 -28.42
N GLU A 637 13.76 16.30 -28.23
CA GLU A 637 13.77 17.15 -27.02
C GLU A 637 13.34 16.36 -25.77
N ILE A 638 12.35 15.48 -25.90
CA ILE A 638 11.96 14.57 -24.80
C ILE A 638 13.17 13.73 -24.39
N ALA A 639 13.83 13.09 -25.31
CA ALA A 639 15.00 12.27 -25.03
C ALA A 639 16.13 13.09 -24.37
N ARG A 640 16.39 14.30 -24.88
CA ARG A 640 17.41 15.22 -24.36
C ARG A 640 17.13 15.63 -22.91
N VAL A 641 15.92 16.09 -22.63
CA VAL A 641 15.54 16.57 -21.28
C VAL A 641 15.48 15.41 -20.29
N CYS A 642 14.89 14.27 -20.68
CA CYS A 642 14.86 13.06 -19.85
C CYS A 642 16.26 12.55 -19.52
N GLY A 643 17.23 12.72 -20.40
CA GLY A 643 18.63 12.39 -20.15
C GLY A 643 19.31 13.29 -19.10
N LEU A 644 18.84 14.52 -18.90
CA LEU A 644 19.34 15.46 -17.90
C LEU A 644 18.66 15.32 -16.54
N LEU A 645 17.43 14.80 -16.49
CA LEU A 645 16.66 14.68 -15.27
C LEU A 645 17.10 13.42 -14.48
N THR A 646 17.54 13.62 -13.25
CA THR A 646 17.91 12.53 -12.32
C THR A 646 16.71 12.04 -11.53
N ASN A 647 15.69 12.87 -11.32
CA ASN A 647 14.47 12.51 -10.64
C ASN A 647 13.55 11.74 -11.60
N GLU A 648 13.21 10.50 -11.26
CA GLU A 648 12.42 9.60 -12.09
C GLU A 648 11.00 10.13 -12.34
N ARG A 649 10.37 10.71 -11.32
CA ARG A 649 9.03 11.31 -11.42
C ARG A 649 9.00 12.49 -12.38
N LEU A 650 9.97 13.40 -12.28
CA LEU A 650 10.07 14.54 -13.21
C LEU A 650 10.35 14.08 -14.65
N ARG A 651 11.16 13.05 -14.82
CA ARG A 651 11.41 12.43 -16.12
C ARG A 651 10.13 11.88 -16.73
N TRP A 652 9.38 11.10 -15.96
CA TRP A 652 8.09 10.56 -16.36
C TRP A 652 7.07 11.67 -16.68
N MET A 653 6.93 12.66 -15.80
CA MET A 653 6.02 13.80 -16.02
C MET A 653 6.37 14.52 -17.33
N PHE A 654 7.65 14.82 -17.56
CA PHE A 654 8.04 15.52 -18.78
C PHE A 654 7.76 14.68 -20.02
N ALA A 655 8.11 13.39 -20.02
CA ALA A 655 7.89 12.49 -21.15
C ALA A 655 6.41 12.32 -21.53
N ASN A 656 5.50 12.39 -20.55
CA ASN A 656 4.07 12.22 -20.78
C ASN A 656 3.30 13.55 -20.96
N CYS A 657 3.68 14.62 -20.27
CA CYS A 657 2.99 15.90 -20.34
C CYS A 657 3.44 16.75 -21.54
N PHE A 658 4.76 16.77 -21.83
CA PHE A 658 5.28 17.63 -22.88
C PHE A 658 4.68 17.33 -24.28
N PRO A 659 4.53 16.07 -24.72
CA PRO A 659 3.95 15.76 -26.02
C PRO A 659 2.41 15.72 -26.05
N ASN A 660 1.74 15.82 -24.89
CA ASN A 660 0.30 15.51 -24.78
C ASN A 660 -0.58 16.30 -25.76
N THR A 661 -0.31 17.59 -25.96
CA THR A 661 -1.07 18.41 -26.91
C THR A 661 -0.98 17.85 -28.34
N LEU A 662 0.22 17.50 -28.78
CA LEU A 662 0.43 16.93 -30.12
C LEU A 662 -0.18 15.54 -30.25
N ASP A 663 -0.05 14.73 -29.21
CA ASP A 663 -0.53 13.35 -29.21
C ASP A 663 -2.07 13.26 -29.24
N THR A 664 -2.79 14.23 -28.61
CA THR A 664 -4.22 14.04 -28.27
C THR A 664 -5.15 15.15 -28.73
N THR A 665 -4.70 16.37 -28.99
CA THR A 665 -5.60 17.54 -29.21
C THR A 665 -5.38 18.32 -30.50
N VAL A 666 -4.32 18.06 -31.26
CA VAL A 666 -3.96 18.78 -32.48
C VAL A 666 -4.55 18.09 -33.71
N HIS A 667 -5.37 18.81 -34.46
CA HIS A 667 -5.92 18.38 -35.76
C HIS A 667 -5.36 19.28 -36.87
N TYR A 668 -4.26 18.84 -37.49
CA TYR A 668 -3.65 19.53 -38.59
C TYR A 668 -4.42 19.28 -39.92
N GLY A 669 -4.64 20.32 -40.67
CA GLY A 669 -5.22 20.28 -42.01
C GLY A 669 -4.76 21.44 -42.86
N GLU A 670 -5.39 21.59 -44.01
CA GLU A 670 -5.19 22.72 -44.93
C GLU A 670 -6.55 23.28 -45.35
N ASP A 671 -6.63 24.61 -45.56
CA ASP A 671 -7.84 25.25 -46.08
C ASP A 671 -8.05 24.97 -47.57
N GLU A 672 -9.14 25.46 -48.16
CA GLU A 672 -9.45 25.28 -49.56
C GLU A 672 -8.38 25.88 -50.53
N ALA A 673 -7.57 26.81 -50.04
CA ALA A 673 -6.49 27.43 -50.78
C ALA A 673 -5.14 26.70 -50.58
N GLY A 674 -5.11 25.63 -49.76
CA GLY A 674 -3.91 24.88 -49.44
C GLY A 674 -3.00 25.54 -48.37
N ASN A 675 -3.52 26.52 -47.61
CA ASN A 675 -2.80 27.08 -46.47
C ASN A 675 -2.99 26.21 -45.22
N PRO A 676 -1.98 26.11 -44.35
CA PRO A 676 -2.12 25.44 -43.07
C PRO A 676 -3.30 25.93 -42.23
N ASP A 677 -4.11 25.01 -41.75
CA ASP A 677 -5.27 25.28 -40.88
C ASP A 677 -5.29 24.20 -39.79
N THR A 678 -4.96 24.59 -38.57
CA THR A 678 -4.83 23.65 -37.43
C THR A 678 -5.83 23.96 -36.34
N TYR A 679 -6.64 23.00 -35.99
CA TYR A 679 -7.56 23.07 -34.87
C TYR A 679 -6.93 22.41 -33.65
N VAL A 680 -6.94 23.10 -32.48
CA VAL A 680 -6.44 22.58 -31.22
C VAL A 680 -7.52 22.81 -30.17
N TYR A 681 -8.13 21.71 -29.69
CA TYR A 681 -9.12 21.82 -28.62
C TYR A 681 -8.48 21.61 -27.24
N THR A 682 -9.17 22.00 -26.16
CA THR A 682 -8.64 21.93 -24.79
C THR A 682 -8.35 20.50 -24.32
N GLY A 683 -9.15 19.53 -24.73
CA GLY A 683 -8.97 18.12 -24.41
C GLY A 683 -10.16 17.52 -23.67
N ASP A 684 -10.63 18.16 -22.63
CA ASP A 684 -11.86 17.82 -21.89
C ASP A 684 -13.12 18.40 -22.57
N ILE A 685 -13.00 19.55 -23.26
CA ILE A 685 -14.06 20.19 -24.04
C ILE A 685 -13.70 20.18 -25.52
N PRO A 686 -14.61 19.79 -26.41
CA PRO A 686 -14.33 19.68 -27.87
C PRO A 686 -14.38 21.04 -28.57
N ALA A 687 -13.77 22.07 -28.01
CA ALA A 687 -13.72 23.42 -28.55
C ALA A 687 -12.31 24.04 -28.45
N MET A 688 -12.02 24.99 -29.34
CA MET A 688 -10.72 25.67 -29.39
C MET A 688 -10.82 27.03 -28.70
N TRP A 689 -10.27 27.16 -27.51
CA TRP A 689 -10.04 28.45 -26.89
C TRP A 689 -8.87 29.19 -27.53
N LEU A 690 -8.99 30.49 -27.71
CA LEU A 690 -7.90 31.31 -28.27
C LEU A 690 -6.70 31.39 -27.32
N ARG A 691 -6.94 31.49 -26.01
CA ARG A 691 -5.93 31.43 -24.96
C ARG A 691 -5.22 30.08 -24.96
N ASP A 692 -5.98 29.00 -24.80
CA ASP A 692 -5.47 27.65 -24.58
C ASP A 692 -4.69 27.16 -25.80
N SER A 693 -5.22 27.27 -26.99
CA SER A 693 -4.55 26.84 -28.21
C SER A 693 -3.19 27.53 -28.41
N GLY A 694 -3.09 28.82 -28.02
CA GLY A 694 -1.82 29.54 -28.04
C GLY A 694 -0.81 29.04 -27.00
N ALA A 695 -1.29 28.79 -25.78
CA ALA A 695 -0.46 28.27 -24.68
C ALA A 695 -0.02 26.81 -24.91
N GLN A 696 -0.93 25.95 -25.39
CA GLN A 696 -0.67 24.54 -25.64
C GLN A 696 0.43 24.30 -26.66
N VAL A 697 0.54 25.11 -27.72
CA VAL A 697 1.58 24.95 -28.73
C VAL A 697 2.85 25.77 -28.48
N TRP A 698 2.79 26.72 -27.50
CA TRP A 698 3.92 27.60 -27.20
C TRP A 698 5.25 26.89 -26.96
N PRO A 699 5.33 25.79 -26.21
CA PRO A 699 6.60 25.10 -25.93
C PRO A 699 7.30 24.57 -27.18
N TYR A 700 6.56 24.31 -28.25
CA TYR A 700 7.09 23.72 -29.47
C TYR A 700 7.63 24.73 -30.50
N VAL A 701 7.33 26.02 -30.35
CA VAL A 701 7.71 27.05 -31.30
C VAL A 701 9.23 27.06 -31.57
N GLN A 702 10.04 26.86 -30.51
CA GLN A 702 11.51 26.85 -30.65
C GLN A 702 12.03 25.67 -31.48
N LEU A 703 11.28 24.58 -31.55
CA LEU A 703 11.64 23.35 -32.29
C LEU A 703 11.25 23.45 -33.79
N CYS A 704 10.48 24.45 -34.19
CA CYS A 704 10.05 24.64 -35.56
C CYS A 704 11.21 24.78 -36.56
N LYS A 705 12.39 25.26 -36.12
CA LYS A 705 13.58 25.40 -36.99
C LYS A 705 14.12 24.05 -37.47
N GLU A 706 13.87 22.99 -36.68
CA GLU A 706 14.41 21.65 -36.93
C GLU A 706 13.34 20.75 -37.58
N ASP A 707 12.06 21.17 -37.56
CA ASP A 707 10.92 20.37 -38.04
C ASP A 707 9.95 21.22 -38.87
N PRO A 708 10.03 21.14 -40.20
CA PRO A 708 9.13 21.86 -41.12
C PRO A 708 7.64 21.47 -41.01
N ALA A 709 7.33 20.23 -40.56
CA ALA A 709 5.96 19.80 -40.38
C ALA A 709 5.37 20.48 -39.11
N LEU A 710 6.14 20.54 -38.06
CA LEU A 710 5.79 21.25 -36.83
C LEU A 710 5.61 22.75 -37.08
N GLN A 711 6.49 23.35 -37.92
CA GLN A 711 6.38 24.76 -38.33
C GLN A 711 5.04 25.01 -39.03
N LYS A 712 4.65 24.17 -40.01
CA LYS A 712 3.38 24.30 -40.73
C LYS A 712 2.17 24.12 -39.77
N MET A 713 2.25 23.18 -38.86
CA MET A 713 1.20 22.95 -37.86
C MET A 713 0.96 24.21 -37.03
N ILE A 714 2.01 24.82 -36.48
CA ILE A 714 1.89 26.06 -35.69
C ILE A 714 1.43 27.26 -36.54
N ALA A 715 1.92 27.38 -37.79
CA ALA A 715 1.41 28.36 -38.72
C ALA A 715 -0.12 28.22 -38.94
N GLY A 716 -0.61 26.98 -39.01
CA GLY A 716 -2.03 26.66 -39.10
C GLY A 716 -2.83 27.09 -37.86
N VAL A 717 -2.27 26.94 -36.65
CA VAL A 717 -2.91 27.45 -35.41
C VAL A 717 -3.05 28.96 -35.46
N ILE A 718 -1.97 29.68 -35.81
CA ILE A 718 -1.95 31.14 -35.88
C ILE A 718 -3.00 31.65 -36.94
N ARG A 719 -3.02 31.06 -38.11
CA ARG A 719 -4.01 31.41 -39.14
C ARG A 719 -5.45 31.18 -38.64
N ARG A 720 -5.72 30.04 -38.06
CA ARG A 720 -7.05 29.73 -37.52
C ARG A 720 -7.47 30.71 -36.43
N GLN A 721 -6.59 31.05 -35.50
CA GLN A 721 -6.88 32.02 -34.42
C GLN A 721 -7.33 33.38 -35.02
N PHE A 722 -6.64 33.91 -36.03
CA PHE A 722 -7.02 35.19 -36.67
C PHE A 722 -8.30 35.10 -37.49
N LYS A 723 -8.53 33.98 -38.15
CA LYS A 723 -9.83 33.69 -38.81
C LYS A 723 -10.96 33.71 -37.79
N LEU A 724 -10.82 33.08 -36.66
CA LEU A 724 -11.83 33.01 -35.62
C LEU A 724 -12.11 34.37 -34.97
N ILE A 725 -11.08 35.18 -34.71
CA ILE A 725 -11.21 36.58 -34.25
C ILE A 725 -11.99 37.46 -35.28
N ASN A 726 -11.81 37.22 -36.56
CA ASN A 726 -12.57 37.90 -37.60
C ASN A 726 -14.06 37.48 -37.63
N ILE A 727 -14.41 36.29 -37.17
CA ILE A 727 -15.78 35.78 -37.06
C ILE A 727 -16.49 36.42 -35.87
N ASP A 728 -15.94 36.38 -34.68
CA ASP A 728 -16.47 37.09 -33.51
C ASP A 728 -15.32 37.49 -32.55
N PRO A 729 -14.98 38.79 -32.49
CA PRO A 729 -13.88 39.26 -31.64
C PRO A 729 -14.21 39.25 -30.13
N TYR A 730 -15.46 38.99 -29.70
CA TYR A 730 -15.86 38.87 -28.32
C TYR A 730 -15.89 37.45 -27.80
N ALA A 731 -15.73 36.45 -28.70
CA ALA A 731 -15.76 35.06 -28.32
C ALA A 731 -14.37 34.58 -27.85
N ASN A 732 -14.34 33.71 -26.86
CA ASN A 732 -13.14 33.06 -26.35
C ASN A 732 -12.94 31.64 -26.89
N ALA A 733 -14.03 30.92 -27.21
CA ALA A 733 -13.98 29.53 -27.70
C ALA A 733 -14.78 29.30 -28.98
N PHE A 734 -14.24 28.41 -29.84
CA PHE A 734 -14.80 28.18 -31.18
C PHE A 734 -14.88 26.69 -31.51
N ASN A 735 -15.87 26.35 -32.34
CA ASN A 735 -16.08 25.04 -32.93
C ASN A 735 -15.06 24.75 -34.06
N VAL A 736 -14.91 23.49 -34.40
CA VAL A 736 -14.07 23.08 -35.56
C VAL A 736 -14.54 23.67 -36.87
N GLY A 737 -15.82 23.93 -37.00
CA GLY A 737 -16.54 24.52 -38.12
C GLY A 737 -17.85 25.15 -37.68
N PRO A 738 -18.74 25.52 -38.61
CA PRO A 738 -20.04 26.12 -38.30
C PRO A 738 -21.08 25.06 -37.84
N THR A 739 -20.77 24.35 -36.73
CA THR A 739 -21.60 23.24 -36.21
C THR A 739 -22.79 23.73 -35.39
N GLY A 740 -22.71 24.91 -34.82
CA GLY A 740 -23.73 25.47 -33.94
C GLY A 740 -23.75 24.86 -32.54
N ASP A 741 -22.71 24.08 -32.18
CA ASP A 741 -22.55 23.57 -30.82
C ASP A 741 -22.10 24.71 -29.88
N GLY A 742 -22.49 24.65 -28.61
CA GLY A 742 -22.10 25.64 -27.61
C GLY A 742 -22.94 25.57 -26.34
N GLU A 743 -22.37 26.05 -25.24
CA GLU A 743 -23.04 26.04 -23.94
C GLU A 743 -24.03 27.21 -23.75
N ASP A 744 -23.89 28.28 -24.55
CA ASP A 744 -24.61 29.54 -24.36
C ASP A 744 -25.68 29.80 -25.42
N VAL A 745 -25.95 28.85 -26.29
CA VAL A 745 -26.92 28.98 -27.40
C VAL A 745 -28.32 29.25 -26.82
N GLY A 746 -28.92 30.36 -27.25
CA GLY A 746 -30.29 30.76 -26.89
C GLY A 746 -30.40 31.61 -25.64
N TYR A 747 -29.32 31.99 -24.97
CA TYR A 747 -29.36 33.00 -23.91
C TYR A 747 -29.32 34.43 -24.47
N PRO A 748 -30.00 35.41 -23.83
CA PRO A 748 -30.00 36.80 -24.31
C PRO A 748 -28.57 37.39 -24.39
N GLY A 749 -28.25 37.98 -25.53
CA GLY A 749 -26.90 38.50 -25.81
C GLY A 749 -25.90 37.52 -26.36
N ASN A 750 -26.28 36.27 -26.46
CA ASN A 750 -25.45 35.17 -26.98
C ASN A 750 -25.94 34.69 -28.35
N ASP A 751 -26.58 35.55 -29.14
CA ASP A 751 -26.86 35.31 -30.56
C ASP A 751 -25.52 35.29 -31.29
N GLN A 752 -24.96 34.10 -31.43
CA GLN A 752 -23.60 33.89 -31.91
C GLN A 752 -23.57 33.17 -33.26
N SER A 753 -22.49 33.37 -33.97
CA SER A 753 -22.16 32.60 -35.18
C SER A 753 -22.12 31.10 -34.85
N PRO A 754 -22.57 30.18 -35.73
CA PRO A 754 -22.42 28.74 -35.49
C PRO A 754 -20.96 28.26 -35.34
N TRP A 755 -20.01 29.11 -35.61
CA TRP A 755 -18.61 28.87 -35.33
C TRP A 755 -18.25 29.05 -33.85
N VAL A 756 -19.04 29.82 -33.07
CA VAL A 756 -18.73 30.16 -31.70
C VAL A 756 -19.27 29.09 -30.75
N PHE A 757 -18.41 28.59 -29.88
CA PHE A 757 -18.77 27.64 -28.81
C PHE A 757 -19.15 28.40 -27.55
N GLU A 758 -18.30 29.39 -27.13
CA GLU A 758 -18.54 30.24 -25.96
C GLU A 758 -18.18 31.69 -26.29
N ARG A 759 -18.99 32.62 -25.77
CA ARG A 759 -18.82 34.06 -26.03
C ARG A 759 -18.50 34.87 -24.79
N LYS A 760 -17.59 34.33 -23.95
CA LYS A 760 -17.04 35.09 -22.81
C LYS A 760 -15.94 36.05 -23.29
N TRP A 761 -16.11 37.35 -23.04
CA TRP A 761 -15.10 38.31 -23.38
C TRP A 761 -13.95 38.32 -22.36
N GLU A 762 -12.77 38.01 -22.84
CA GLU A 762 -11.52 37.99 -22.09
C GLU A 762 -10.44 38.73 -22.87
N ILE A 763 -9.70 39.63 -22.25
CA ILE A 763 -8.61 40.39 -22.88
C ILE A 763 -7.53 39.43 -23.40
N ASP A 764 -7.20 38.41 -22.63
CA ASP A 764 -6.14 37.45 -22.94
C ASP A 764 -6.47 36.58 -24.15
N SER A 765 -7.74 36.38 -24.47
CA SER A 765 -8.18 35.72 -25.72
C SER A 765 -7.67 36.43 -27.00
N HIS A 766 -7.42 37.75 -26.97
CA HIS A 766 -6.74 38.46 -28.03
C HIS A 766 -5.21 38.46 -27.91
N CYS A 767 -4.71 38.43 -26.67
CA CYS A 767 -3.28 38.56 -26.41
C CYS A 767 -2.47 37.32 -26.73
N TYR A 768 -2.99 36.13 -26.44
CA TYR A 768 -2.32 34.86 -26.68
C TYR A 768 -2.02 34.63 -28.18
N PRO A 769 -2.96 34.85 -29.13
CA PRO A 769 -2.69 34.77 -30.57
C PRO A 769 -1.58 35.72 -31.01
N LEU A 770 -1.59 36.98 -30.53
CA LEU A 770 -0.56 37.98 -30.87
C LEU A 770 0.83 37.54 -30.36
N ARG A 771 0.89 37.04 -29.15
CA ARG A 771 2.13 36.56 -28.53
C ARG A 771 2.68 35.34 -29.28
N LEU A 772 1.81 34.38 -29.62
CA LEU A 772 2.20 33.18 -30.36
C LEU A 772 2.74 33.57 -31.75
N ALA A 773 2.03 34.41 -32.47
CA ALA A 773 2.43 34.87 -33.80
C ALA A 773 3.79 35.63 -33.78
N HIS A 774 4.00 36.49 -32.79
CA HIS A 774 5.27 37.18 -32.62
C HIS A 774 6.42 36.22 -32.30
N HIS A 775 6.22 35.29 -31.37
CA HIS A 775 7.21 34.29 -31.00
C HIS A 775 7.57 33.38 -32.18
N TYR A 776 6.57 32.94 -32.93
CA TYR A 776 6.73 32.15 -34.16
C TYR A 776 7.60 32.89 -35.20
N TRP A 777 7.23 34.16 -35.49
CA TRP A 777 8.00 34.99 -36.44
C TRP A 777 9.44 35.21 -35.99
N LYS A 778 9.64 35.56 -34.72
CA LYS A 778 11.03 35.78 -34.20
C LYS A 778 11.86 34.50 -34.25
N THR A 779 11.24 33.35 -34.10
CA THR A 779 11.92 32.04 -34.08
C THR A 779 12.22 31.54 -35.48
N THR A 780 11.23 31.59 -36.39
CA THR A 780 11.31 30.95 -37.70
C THR A 780 11.72 31.91 -38.82
N GLY A 781 11.43 33.21 -38.68
CA GLY A 781 11.53 34.21 -39.70
C GLY A 781 10.39 34.14 -40.74
N ASP A 782 9.45 33.20 -40.60
CA ASP A 782 8.33 33.03 -41.52
C ASP A 782 7.29 34.16 -41.34
N THR A 783 6.98 34.82 -42.46
CA THR A 783 6.02 35.93 -42.51
C THR A 783 4.71 35.55 -43.20
N SER A 784 4.56 34.31 -43.65
CA SER A 784 3.43 33.85 -44.48
C SER A 784 2.08 33.92 -43.77
N VAL A 785 2.07 33.91 -42.45
CA VAL A 785 0.85 34.01 -41.59
C VAL A 785 0.34 35.44 -41.45
N PHE A 786 1.12 36.46 -41.86
CA PHE A 786 0.77 37.88 -41.71
C PHE A 786 0.18 38.47 -42.98
N ASP A 787 -0.90 37.93 -43.43
CA ASP A 787 -1.61 38.29 -44.64
C ASP A 787 -2.78 39.27 -44.39
N GLY A 788 -3.72 39.37 -45.37
CA GLY A 788 -4.87 40.25 -45.25
C GLY A 788 -5.84 39.84 -44.12
N GLU A 789 -5.92 38.56 -43.81
CA GLU A 789 -6.75 38.04 -42.67
C GLU A 789 -6.17 38.49 -41.33
N TRP A 790 -4.86 38.40 -41.14
CA TRP A 790 -4.12 38.97 -40.01
C TRP A 790 -4.42 40.49 -39.87
N ILE A 791 -4.28 41.29 -40.92
CA ILE A 791 -4.49 42.73 -40.87
C ILE A 791 -5.95 43.02 -40.47
N SER A 792 -6.94 42.29 -41.03
CA SER A 792 -8.34 42.38 -40.65
C SER A 792 -8.56 42.06 -39.14
N ALA A 793 -7.97 41.00 -38.67
CA ALA A 793 -8.04 40.59 -37.25
C ALA A 793 -7.44 41.67 -36.33
N MET A 794 -6.32 42.27 -36.76
CA MET A 794 -5.69 43.33 -35.99
C MET A 794 -6.59 44.57 -35.85
N ARG A 795 -7.30 44.93 -36.91
CA ARG A 795 -8.29 46.02 -36.85
C ARG A 795 -9.44 45.69 -35.91
N ASN A 796 -9.93 44.46 -35.95
CA ASN A 796 -10.97 44.02 -35.00
C ASN A 796 -10.47 44.01 -33.56
N ILE A 797 -9.26 43.52 -33.28
CA ILE A 797 -8.66 43.50 -31.96
C ILE A 797 -8.56 44.94 -31.40
N VAL A 798 -7.94 45.87 -32.15
CA VAL A 798 -7.78 47.26 -31.71
C VAL A 798 -9.13 47.92 -31.50
N LYS A 799 -10.11 47.71 -32.36
CA LYS A 799 -11.48 48.21 -32.19
C LYS A 799 -12.12 47.68 -30.91
N THR A 800 -12.12 46.36 -30.68
CA THR A 800 -12.72 45.74 -29.50
C THR A 800 -12.05 46.23 -28.19
N LEU A 801 -10.72 46.26 -28.17
CA LEU A 801 -10.00 46.78 -26.98
C LEU A 801 -10.37 48.25 -26.67
N LYS A 802 -10.50 49.11 -27.71
CA LYS A 802 -10.94 50.50 -27.54
C LYS A 802 -12.39 50.61 -27.06
N GLU A 803 -13.31 49.80 -27.59
CA GLU A 803 -14.69 49.73 -27.14
C GLU A 803 -14.75 49.31 -25.69
N GLN A 804 -13.93 48.35 -25.27
CA GLN A 804 -13.89 47.88 -23.88
C GLN A 804 -13.13 48.83 -22.91
N GLN A 805 -12.56 49.94 -23.39
CA GLN A 805 -12.18 51.05 -22.48
C GLN A 805 -13.39 51.82 -21.93
N MET A 806 -14.61 51.56 -22.43
CA MET A 806 -15.89 52.16 -22.00
C MET A 806 -15.96 53.68 -22.09
N LYS A 807 -15.12 54.33 -22.92
CA LYS A 807 -15.05 55.77 -23.06
C LYS A 807 -16.32 56.38 -23.69
N GLU A 808 -16.93 55.65 -24.60
CA GLU A 808 -18.16 56.01 -25.31
C GLU A 808 -19.43 55.38 -24.70
N GLY A 809 -19.31 54.76 -23.53
CA GLY A 809 -20.39 54.06 -22.85
C GLY A 809 -20.15 52.53 -22.75
N PRO A 810 -21.13 51.80 -22.23
CA PRO A 810 -20.95 50.37 -21.90
C PRO A 810 -20.95 49.42 -23.10
N GLY A 811 -21.08 49.93 -24.33
CA GLY A 811 -21.14 49.11 -25.55
C GLY A 811 -22.35 48.17 -25.62
N ASP A 812 -22.37 47.33 -26.64
CA ASP A 812 -23.44 46.37 -26.85
C ASP A 812 -23.20 44.96 -26.27
N TYR A 813 -21.95 44.70 -25.84
CA TYR A 813 -21.61 43.37 -25.30
C TYR A 813 -22.30 43.12 -23.96
N ILE A 814 -23.02 42.00 -23.88
CA ILE A 814 -23.59 41.45 -22.65
C ILE A 814 -23.31 39.94 -22.59
N PHE A 815 -23.29 39.37 -21.39
CA PHE A 815 -23.21 37.92 -21.18
C PHE A 815 -24.14 37.52 -20.06
N LEU A 816 -25.10 36.67 -20.36
CA LEU A 816 -26.05 36.09 -19.42
C LEU A 816 -26.11 34.58 -19.58
N ARG A 817 -26.11 33.87 -18.46
CA ARG A 817 -26.29 32.43 -18.42
C ARG A 817 -27.17 32.09 -17.20
N THR A 818 -28.06 31.10 -17.31
CA THR A 818 -28.77 30.57 -16.16
C THR A 818 -27.87 29.54 -15.48
N THR A 819 -27.46 29.81 -14.28
CA THR A 819 -26.48 29.01 -13.54
C THR A 819 -26.73 29.11 -12.05
N ASP A 820 -26.31 28.10 -11.27
CA ASP A 820 -26.27 28.11 -9.81
C ASP A 820 -24.94 28.68 -9.26
N ARG A 821 -23.96 28.97 -10.13
CA ARG A 821 -22.66 29.54 -9.80
C ARG A 821 -22.67 31.05 -10.04
N GLN A 822 -22.55 31.83 -8.98
CA GLN A 822 -22.66 33.30 -9.03
C GLN A 822 -21.68 33.96 -10.02
N LEU A 823 -20.46 33.43 -10.17
CA LEU A 823 -19.44 34.01 -11.06
C LEU A 823 -19.44 33.44 -12.48
N ASP A 824 -20.34 32.53 -12.80
CA ASP A 824 -20.47 31.94 -14.14
C ASP A 824 -21.39 32.76 -15.06
N THR A 825 -21.82 33.95 -14.59
CA THR A 825 -22.62 34.92 -15.33
C THR A 825 -22.31 36.34 -14.85
N ARG A 826 -22.66 37.36 -15.66
CA ARG A 826 -22.42 38.77 -15.27
C ARG A 826 -23.63 39.35 -14.60
N CYS A 827 -23.43 40.13 -13.55
CA CYS A 827 -24.46 40.92 -12.89
C CYS A 827 -24.98 42.11 -13.77
N HIS A 828 -25.94 42.85 -13.28
CA HIS A 828 -26.52 44.04 -13.98
C HIS A 828 -26.97 43.72 -15.42
N VAL A 829 -27.77 42.63 -15.55
CA VAL A 829 -28.33 42.20 -16.83
C VAL A 829 -27.20 41.93 -17.87
N GLY A 830 -26.17 41.19 -17.43
CA GLY A 830 -25.05 40.77 -18.27
C GLY A 830 -23.98 41.83 -18.55
N ARG A 831 -24.08 43.01 -17.96
CA ARG A 831 -23.12 44.09 -18.21
C ARG A 831 -21.96 44.16 -17.22
N GLY A 832 -22.07 43.44 -16.08
CA GLY A 832 -21.09 43.46 -15.00
C GLY A 832 -21.18 44.74 -14.14
N ASN A 833 -20.34 44.84 -13.14
CA ASN A 833 -20.28 46.02 -12.29
C ASN A 833 -19.78 47.25 -13.08
N PRO A 834 -20.28 48.44 -12.75
CA PRO A 834 -19.88 49.67 -13.44
C PRO A 834 -18.39 49.99 -13.20
N VAL A 835 -17.75 50.52 -14.21
CA VAL A 835 -16.37 50.99 -14.16
C VAL A 835 -16.29 52.48 -14.49
N LYS A 836 -15.29 53.18 -13.97
CA LYS A 836 -14.93 54.50 -14.43
C LYS A 836 -13.93 54.38 -15.59
N PRO A 837 -14.27 54.95 -16.77
CA PRO A 837 -13.34 54.95 -17.91
C PRO A 837 -12.06 55.73 -17.58
N VAL A 838 -10.98 55.02 -17.34
CA VAL A 838 -9.69 55.60 -16.92
C VAL A 838 -8.55 55.27 -17.90
N GLY A 839 -8.87 54.63 -19.02
CA GLY A 839 -7.88 54.17 -20.00
C GLY A 839 -7.56 52.68 -19.92
N LEU A 840 -7.97 52.00 -18.85
CA LEU A 840 -7.89 50.53 -18.74
C LEU A 840 -8.98 49.85 -19.59
N ILE A 841 -8.74 48.57 -19.91
CA ILE A 841 -9.63 47.72 -20.72
C ILE A 841 -10.39 46.81 -19.78
N VAL A 842 -11.71 46.71 -19.94
CA VAL A 842 -12.57 45.79 -19.20
C VAL A 842 -12.38 44.38 -19.74
N SER A 843 -12.10 43.42 -18.82
CA SER A 843 -12.32 41.99 -19.07
C SER A 843 -13.63 41.58 -18.41
N ALA A 844 -14.50 40.92 -19.15
CA ALA A 844 -15.75 40.42 -18.59
C ALA A 844 -15.55 39.23 -17.69
N PHE A 845 -14.58 38.37 -18.05
CA PHE A 845 -14.19 37.18 -17.34
C PHE A 845 -12.69 37.16 -17.10
N ARG A 846 -12.30 36.34 -16.14
CA ARG A 846 -10.92 36.00 -15.80
C ARG A 846 -10.50 34.76 -16.62
N PRO A 847 -9.20 34.42 -16.69
CA PRO A 847 -8.74 33.16 -17.27
C PRO A 847 -9.30 31.91 -16.59
N SER A 848 -9.85 32.03 -15.38
CA SER A 848 -10.55 30.97 -14.63
C SER A 848 -12.02 30.79 -15.01
N ASP A 849 -12.51 31.48 -16.05
CA ASP A 849 -13.92 31.55 -16.48
C ASP A 849 -14.86 32.27 -15.49
N ASP A 850 -14.35 32.78 -14.38
CA ASP A 850 -15.12 33.58 -13.43
C ASP A 850 -15.34 35.02 -13.92
N ALA A 851 -16.54 35.52 -13.78
CA ALA A 851 -16.81 36.94 -14.03
C ALA A 851 -16.01 37.84 -13.11
N THR A 852 -15.43 38.92 -13.66
CA THR A 852 -14.69 39.90 -12.90
C THR A 852 -15.61 40.65 -11.92
N THR A 853 -15.13 40.87 -10.69
CA THR A 853 -15.82 41.67 -9.68
C THR A 853 -15.63 43.14 -9.97
N PHE A 854 -14.40 43.55 -10.21
CA PHE A 854 -14.06 44.91 -10.70
C PHE A 854 -13.56 44.76 -12.13
N GLY A 855 -14.19 45.42 -13.09
CA GLY A 855 -14.05 45.10 -14.52
C GLY A 855 -12.65 45.22 -15.10
N PHE A 856 -11.73 45.96 -14.46
CA PHE A 856 -10.36 46.07 -14.97
C PHE A 856 -9.45 45.01 -14.33
N LEU A 857 -9.29 43.88 -15.00
CA LEU A 857 -8.37 42.80 -14.63
C LEU A 857 -6.94 43.26 -14.95
N VAL A 858 -6.13 43.44 -13.89
CA VAL A 858 -4.82 44.10 -14.00
C VAL A 858 -3.80 43.23 -14.77
N PRO A 859 -3.62 41.94 -14.48
CA PRO A 859 -2.66 41.10 -15.24
C PRO A 859 -2.96 41.04 -16.74
N SER A 860 -4.24 40.96 -17.11
CA SER A 860 -4.65 40.92 -18.53
C SER A 860 -4.43 42.27 -19.21
N ASN A 861 -4.56 43.41 -18.49
CA ASN A 861 -4.22 44.71 -19.03
C ASN A 861 -2.70 44.88 -19.28
N PHE A 862 -1.83 44.32 -18.39
CA PHE A 862 -0.37 44.28 -18.65
C PHE A 862 -0.07 43.43 -19.87
N MET A 863 -0.73 42.28 -20.01
CA MET A 863 -0.57 41.39 -21.16
C MET A 863 -1.02 42.06 -22.46
N ALA A 864 -2.07 42.94 -22.42
CA ALA A 864 -2.51 43.71 -23.57
C ALA A 864 -1.45 44.76 -24.02
N VAL A 865 -0.80 45.46 -23.08
CA VAL A 865 0.28 46.43 -23.40
C VAL A 865 1.40 45.75 -24.17
N THR A 866 1.91 44.62 -23.67
CA THR A 866 3.04 43.91 -24.31
C THR A 866 2.64 43.27 -25.62
N SER A 867 1.41 42.71 -25.73
CA SER A 867 0.90 42.11 -26.96
C SER A 867 0.67 43.14 -28.05
N LEU A 868 0.14 44.28 -27.75
CA LEU A 868 -0.05 45.39 -28.71
C LEU A 868 1.31 45.91 -29.22
N ARG A 869 2.34 46.03 -28.38
CA ARG A 869 3.70 46.38 -28.80
C ARG A 869 4.29 45.34 -29.77
N LYS A 870 4.12 44.07 -29.49
CA LYS A 870 4.52 42.97 -30.38
C LYS A 870 3.80 43.04 -31.73
N ALA A 871 2.49 43.28 -31.71
CA ALA A 871 1.70 43.47 -32.94
C ALA A 871 2.15 44.69 -33.74
N ALA A 872 2.43 45.84 -33.11
CA ALA A 872 2.96 47.03 -33.78
C ALA A 872 4.30 46.75 -34.48
N GLU A 873 5.18 45.96 -33.85
CA GLU A 873 6.44 45.55 -34.46
C GLU A 873 6.20 44.74 -35.77
N ILE A 874 5.30 43.72 -35.73
CA ILE A 874 4.96 42.92 -36.89
C ILE A 874 4.36 43.82 -38.02
N LEU A 875 3.35 44.61 -37.67
CA LEU A 875 2.68 45.49 -38.61
C LEU A 875 3.65 46.45 -39.32
N THR A 876 4.64 46.95 -38.56
CA THR A 876 5.66 47.85 -39.12
C THR A 876 6.66 47.09 -39.97
N ALA A 877 7.23 45.99 -39.48
CA ALA A 877 8.37 45.30 -40.09
C ALA A 877 7.95 44.40 -41.26
N VAL A 878 6.77 43.78 -41.20
CA VAL A 878 6.31 42.81 -42.18
C VAL A 878 5.31 43.44 -43.16
N ASN A 879 4.27 44.11 -42.63
CA ASN A 879 3.17 44.56 -43.47
C ASN A 879 3.32 45.98 -43.98
N GLY A 880 4.11 46.82 -43.34
CA GLY A 880 4.19 48.25 -43.66
C GLY A 880 2.95 49.07 -43.25
N GLU A 881 2.05 48.51 -42.43
CA GLU A 881 0.81 49.10 -41.94
C GLU A 881 1.10 50.11 -40.78
N ARG A 882 1.74 51.23 -41.11
CA ARG A 882 2.25 52.21 -40.14
C ARG A 882 1.16 52.88 -39.29
N GLU A 883 -0.01 53.13 -39.87
CA GLU A 883 -1.09 53.78 -39.13
C GLU A 883 -1.65 52.85 -38.05
N LEU A 884 -1.94 51.60 -38.40
CA LEU A 884 -2.43 50.59 -37.48
C LEU A 884 -1.38 50.28 -36.41
N ALA A 885 -0.09 50.23 -36.76
CA ALA A 885 0.99 50.08 -35.79
C ALA A 885 1.07 51.24 -34.80
N ALA A 886 0.87 52.47 -35.27
CA ALA A 886 0.80 53.65 -34.41
C ALA A 886 -0.40 53.61 -33.48
N GLU A 887 -1.57 53.16 -33.94
CA GLU A 887 -2.75 52.94 -33.08
C GLU A 887 -2.49 51.88 -31.99
N CYS A 888 -1.85 50.77 -32.30
CA CYS A 888 -1.46 49.75 -31.32
C CYS A 888 -0.51 50.35 -30.26
N THR A 889 0.48 51.11 -30.70
CA THR A 889 1.46 51.73 -29.80
C THR A 889 0.83 52.79 -28.90
N ALA A 890 -0.07 53.61 -29.43
CA ALA A 890 -0.78 54.62 -28.66
C ALA A 890 -1.72 54.02 -27.61
N LEU A 891 -2.46 52.97 -27.98
CA LEU A 891 -3.33 52.23 -27.05
C LEU A 891 -2.52 51.56 -25.94
N ALA A 892 -1.39 50.89 -26.29
CA ALA A 892 -0.50 50.29 -25.29
C ALA A 892 0.04 51.33 -24.31
N GLY A 893 0.47 52.50 -24.79
CA GLY A 893 0.94 53.59 -23.92
C GLY A 893 -0.15 54.12 -22.98
N GLU A 894 -1.36 54.30 -23.46
CA GLU A 894 -2.48 54.75 -22.66
C GLU A 894 -2.83 53.75 -21.55
N VAL A 895 -2.90 52.47 -21.87
CA VAL A 895 -3.18 51.39 -20.89
C VAL A 895 -2.07 51.32 -19.83
N GLU A 896 -0.81 51.42 -20.24
CA GLU A 896 0.35 51.41 -19.34
C GLU A 896 0.32 52.60 -18.34
N GLU A 897 0.07 53.83 -18.84
CA GLU A 897 -0.09 54.97 -17.96
C GLU A 897 -1.24 54.80 -16.96
N ALA A 898 -2.36 54.25 -17.41
CA ALA A 898 -3.51 53.97 -16.57
C ALA A 898 -3.22 52.89 -15.53
N LEU A 899 -2.47 51.83 -15.87
CA LEU A 899 -2.02 50.77 -14.92
C LEU A 899 -1.18 51.39 -13.80
N GLN A 900 -0.17 52.20 -14.13
CA GLN A 900 0.67 52.86 -13.13
C GLN A 900 -0.11 53.74 -12.18
N LYS A 901 -1.18 54.33 -12.66
CA LYS A 901 -1.99 55.29 -11.88
C LYS A 901 -3.11 54.63 -11.07
N TYR A 902 -3.74 53.60 -11.57
CA TYR A 902 -4.99 53.07 -10.99
C TYR A 902 -4.88 51.65 -10.49
N ALA A 903 -3.85 50.85 -10.91
CA ALA A 903 -3.68 49.48 -10.49
C ALA A 903 -2.77 49.32 -9.25
N VAL A 904 -2.02 50.38 -8.89
CA VAL A 904 -1.11 50.37 -7.73
C VAL A 904 -1.88 50.79 -6.49
N VAL A 905 -1.80 50.00 -5.43
CA VAL A 905 -2.42 50.25 -4.12
C VAL A 905 -1.36 50.25 -3.01
N GLU A 906 -1.63 50.95 -1.93
CA GLU A 906 -0.76 50.99 -0.75
C GLU A 906 -1.20 49.88 0.22
N HIS A 907 -0.38 48.86 0.39
CA HIS A 907 -0.65 47.78 1.35
C HIS A 907 0.04 48.12 2.69
N PRO A 908 -0.62 47.90 3.84
CA PRO A 908 -0.05 48.26 5.15
C PRO A 908 1.28 47.57 5.49
N GLU A 909 1.47 46.38 5.02
CA GLU A 909 2.64 45.55 5.31
C GLU A 909 3.67 45.56 4.18
N PHE A 910 3.23 45.56 2.91
CA PHE A 910 4.11 45.38 1.75
C PHE A 910 4.35 46.69 0.96
N GLY A 911 3.77 47.82 1.38
CA GLY A 911 3.90 49.08 0.65
C GLY A 911 3.12 49.03 -0.67
N LYS A 912 3.71 49.59 -1.75
CA LYS A 912 3.04 49.65 -3.04
C LYS A 912 3.05 48.30 -3.74
N ILE A 913 1.86 47.79 -4.04
CA ILE A 913 1.66 46.53 -4.78
C ILE A 913 0.62 46.73 -5.88
N TYR A 914 0.61 45.85 -6.87
CA TYR A 914 -0.47 45.79 -7.84
C TYR A 914 -1.71 45.09 -7.25
N ALA A 915 -2.89 45.68 -7.49
CA ALA A 915 -4.15 44.98 -7.25
C ALA A 915 -4.40 43.93 -8.38
N PHE A 916 -5.21 42.94 -8.12
CA PHE A 916 -5.64 41.97 -9.13
C PHE A 916 -6.75 42.52 -10.03
N GLU A 917 -7.76 43.19 -9.43
CA GLU A 917 -8.81 43.87 -10.15
C GLU A 917 -9.02 45.28 -9.59
N VAL A 918 -9.39 46.28 -10.44
CA VAL A 918 -9.78 47.61 -10.06
C VAL A 918 -10.99 48.08 -10.87
N ASP A 919 -11.71 49.11 -10.35
CA ASP A 919 -12.91 49.66 -11.03
C ASP A 919 -12.72 51.09 -11.55
N GLY A 920 -11.57 51.73 -11.27
CA GLY A 920 -11.28 53.12 -11.60
C GLY A 920 -11.94 54.13 -10.67
N PHE A 921 -12.86 53.75 -9.77
CA PHE A 921 -13.46 54.59 -8.73
C PHE A 921 -12.65 54.58 -7.43
N GLY A 922 -11.71 53.65 -7.29
CA GLY A 922 -10.83 53.48 -6.14
C GLY A 922 -11.04 52.18 -5.39
N SER A 923 -11.94 51.32 -5.87
CA SER A 923 -12.05 49.96 -5.35
C SER A 923 -10.94 49.07 -5.94
N ALA A 924 -10.42 48.18 -5.13
CA ALA A 924 -9.36 47.23 -5.53
C ALA A 924 -9.58 45.88 -4.87
N GLN A 925 -9.31 44.81 -5.60
CA GLN A 925 -9.31 43.45 -5.09
C GLN A 925 -7.86 42.97 -4.95
N LEU A 926 -7.48 42.56 -3.71
CA LEU A 926 -6.15 42.06 -3.38
C LEU A 926 -6.23 40.53 -3.30
N MET A 927 -6.00 39.92 -4.42
CA MET A 927 -5.88 38.47 -4.57
C MET A 927 -4.96 38.16 -5.76
N ASP A 928 -4.75 36.91 -6.08
CA ASP A 928 -4.27 36.45 -7.36
C ASP A 928 -5.04 35.21 -7.77
N ASP A 929 -4.97 34.84 -9.03
CA ASP A 929 -5.57 33.63 -9.59
C ASP A 929 -4.45 32.68 -10.06
N ALA A 930 -4.68 31.38 -9.95
CA ALA A 930 -3.73 30.39 -10.45
C ALA A 930 -3.69 30.31 -11.99
N ASN A 931 -4.78 30.78 -12.66
CA ASN A 931 -4.86 30.78 -14.12
C ASN A 931 -4.14 31.99 -14.73
N VAL A 932 -3.38 31.72 -15.78
CA VAL A 932 -2.53 32.73 -16.44
C VAL A 932 -3.28 33.44 -17.57
N PRO A 933 -3.24 34.79 -17.60
CA PRO A 933 -2.38 35.74 -16.89
C PRO A 933 -2.80 36.02 -15.43
N SER A 934 -1.82 36.00 -14.53
CA SER A 934 -1.94 36.29 -13.13
C SER A 934 -0.83 37.28 -12.70
N LEU A 935 -0.95 37.87 -11.50
CA LEU A 935 0.07 38.80 -11.00
C LEU A 935 1.45 38.10 -10.90
N LEU A 936 1.47 36.89 -10.34
CA LEU A 936 2.71 36.10 -10.22
C LEU A 936 3.28 35.65 -11.57
N ALA A 937 2.47 35.53 -12.60
CA ALA A 937 2.91 35.11 -13.93
C ALA A 937 3.46 36.27 -14.78
N MET A 938 3.22 37.54 -14.44
CA MET A 938 3.66 38.69 -15.23
C MET A 938 5.16 38.68 -15.56
N PRO A 939 6.09 38.39 -14.62
CA PRO A 939 7.52 38.31 -14.96
C PRO A 939 7.87 37.18 -15.90
N TYR A 940 7.18 36.03 -15.77
CA TYR A 940 7.34 34.90 -16.68
C TYR A 940 6.85 35.21 -18.10
N LEU A 941 5.73 35.90 -18.20
CA LEU A 941 5.17 36.33 -19.47
C LEU A 941 5.98 37.47 -20.14
N GLY A 942 6.86 38.13 -19.39
CA GLY A 942 7.60 39.30 -19.82
C GLY A 942 6.73 40.56 -19.89
N ASP A 943 5.68 40.63 -19.07
CA ASP A 943 4.76 41.76 -18.99
C ASP A 943 5.28 42.82 -18.02
N VAL A 944 6.11 42.42 -17.07
CA VAL A 944 6.91 43.29 -16.18
C VAL A 944 8.33 42.75 -16.06
N GLU A 945 9.27 43.62 -15.63
CA GLU A 945 10.62 43.14 -15.30
C GLU A 945 10.63 42.40 -13.95
N ARG A 946 11.59 41.49 -13.74
CA ARG A 946 11.68 40.68 -12.51
C ARG A 946 11.98 41.52 -11.26
N THR A 947 12.36 42.74 -11.43
CA THR A 947 12.71 43.67 -10.33
C THR A 947 11.60 44.66 -10.00
N ASP A 948 10.51 44.62 -10.75
CA ASP A 948 9.34 45.50 -10.53
C ASP A 948 8.32 44.83 -9.54
#